data_5d03da1268e72f34f72c9df33910c6ac
#
_entry.id   5d03da1268e72f34f72c9df33910c6ac
#
_cell.length_a   1.000
_cell.length_b   1.000
_cell.length_c   1.000
_cell.angle_alpha   90.00
_cell.angle_beta   90.00
_cell.angle_gamma   90.00
#
_symmetry.space_group_name_H-M   'P 1'
#
loop_
_entity.id
_entity.type
_entity.pdbx_description
1 polymer ?
#
loop_
_entity_poly.entity_id
_entity_poly.type
_entity_poly.pdbx_seq_one_letter_code
_entity_poly.pdbx_strand_id
1 'polypeptide(L)'
;MTAEDYARAERMLSYGTAPLIDRSAVRPTFLPDGRFWYRVLTPTGSEYVMINPVDGSRKAGADAAAIGVTPPAGGGGLGRRGGGGDGTTSPDGRRMAFIKDWNLWVRDLATNKETQLTTDGVKDFGYATDNAGWTHSDRPVLVWSPDSKKIATFQQDQRGSGDMYLVSTNVGHPKLEAWKYPLPVDAVVTTIQRVVIEVDNPKVIRLKSDPDQHRSTQCDDVSCAGGWDDVYWGPDGKTLAFVSTSRDHKVENLRIADAATGDVRNVMEERTETQFESGQGETSWRYLPATNEFIWFSEKDGWGHLYLYGTDGKLKNQITKGDFAVWRISKVDEKNRVIYFMAGGREAGNDPYFGHLYRVNFDGSGMSLLTPEVGNHDVTLAPNGQYFVDNYSTPNTPSVAILRDMTGKKIADLEKADVSRLSAIGWKAPTPIVVKSRDGAFDLYGLMYTPSNLDAKRKYPIIDYIYPGPQGGSIGSRSFSASRGDNQALAELGFVVVQIDGTCNPLRSKKFHDICYGNMADNTLEDQIAGIKQLAAKYPYIDLDRVGIWGHSGGGFATAAAMFRFPDFFKVGISESGNHDNRNYEDDWGERYIGLLTKDANGKDNYEDQANQNYAKNLKGKLLLAHGTMDDNVPPSNTLLVVDALIKANKDFDLIMIPNARHGYGSASFYMMRRRWDYFVKNLLGAEPPNQYELKPKPDPRMTAAR
;
A
#
# COMPACT_ATOMS: atom_id res chain seq x y z
N MET A 1 -19.03 28.61 13.78
CA MET A 1 -17.80 27.86 14.17
C MET A 1 -16.71 28.87 14.44
N THR A 2 -15.94 28.73 15.51
CA THR A 2 -14.90 29.68 15.90
C THR A 2 -13.49 29.16 15.55
N ALA A 3 -12.48 30.04 15.65
CA ALA A 3 -11.07 29.63 15.51
C ALA A 3 -10.64 28.67 16.62
N GLU A 4 -11.22 28.78 17.83
CA GLU A 4 -10.96 27.88 18.95
C GLU A 4 -11.50 26.47 18.68
N ASP A 5 -12.64 26.34 17.98
CA ASP A 5 -13.17 25.03 17.57
C ASP A 5 -12.22 24.33 16.60
N TYR A 6 -11.69 25.09 15.62
CA TYR A 6 -10.69 24.57 14.68
C TYR A 6 -9.36 24.24 15.37
N ALA A 7 -8.89 25.06 16.31
CA ALA A 7 -7.69 24.77 17.08
C ALA A 7 -7.86 23.53 17.98
N ARG A 8 -9.08 23.26 18.50
CA ARG A 8 -9.40 22.03 19.22
C ARG A 8 -9.31 20.82 18.28
N ALA A 9 -9.88 20.92 17.09
CA ALA A 9 -9.83 19.88 16.06
C ALA A 9 -8.38 19.64 15.58
N GLU A 10 -7.62 20.70 15.32
CA GLU A 10 -6.22 20.62 14.87
C GLU A 10 -5.33 19.86 15.83
N ARG A 11 -5.57 19.93 17.13
CA ARG A 11 -4.83 19.16 18.15
C ARG A 11 -4.96 17.65 17.98
N MET A 12 -5.99 17.16 17.27
CA MET A 12 -6.22 15.74 17.00
C MET A 12 -5.51 15.24 15.72
N LEU A 13 -4.82 16.13 15.01
CA LEU A 13 -3.97 15.74 13.88
C LEU A 13 -2.66 15.09 14.38
N SER A 14 -2.01 14.34 13.51
CA SER A 14 -0.83 13.54 13.85
C SER A 14 0.29 14.33 14.54
N TYR A 15 0.57 15.56 14.09
CA TYR A 15 1.59 16.42 14.71
C TYR A 15 1.17 16.97 16.08
N GLY A 16 -0.13 16.93 16.42
CA GLY A 16 -0.63 17.26 17.76
C GLY A 16 -0.68 16.05 18.70
N THR A 17 -0.95 14.88 18.19
CA THR A 17 -1.17 13.65 18.97
C THR A 17 0.09 12.78 19.12
N ALA A 18 0.90 12.61 18.07
CA ALA A 18 2.09 11.75 18.12
C ALA A 18 3.11 12.16 19.21
N PRO A 19 3.36 13.45 19.47
CA PRO A 19 4.24 13.88 20.55
C PRO A 19 3.75 13.50 21.97
N LEU A 20 2.50 13.08 22.11
CA LEU A 20 1.87 12.72 23.38
C LEU A 20 1.86 11.20 23.65
N ILE A 21 2.46 10.42 22.77
CA ILE A 21 2.61 8.97 22.95
C ILE A 21 4.06 8.68 23.31
N ASP A 22 4.26 7.95 24.39
CA ASP A 22 5.56 7.54 24.86
C ASP A 22 5.70 6.02 24.72
N ARG A 23 6.95 5.53 24.56
CA ARG A 23 7.28 4.09 24.49
C ARG A 23 6.43 3.31 23.49
N SER A 24 6.18 3.85 22.31
CA SER A 24 5.38 3.23 21.27
C SER A 24 6.04 1.94 20.72
N ALA A 25 5.89 1.59 19.46
CA ALA A 25 6.44 0.36 18.87
C ALA A 25 7.98 0.26 18.98
N VAL A 26 8.49 -0.94 19.22
CA VAL A 26 9.91 -1.28 19.20
C VAL A 26 10.35 -1.58 17.77
N ARG A 27 11.37 -0.88 17.30
CA ARG A 27 12.04 -1.13 16.01
C ARG A 27 13.47 -1.59 16.29
N PRO A 28 13.74 -2.91 16.23
CA PRO A 28 15.03 -3.44 16.61
C PRO A 28 16.11 -3.14 15.55
N THR A 29 17.29 -2.77 16.02
CA THR A 29 18.53 -2.78 15.25
C THR A 29 19.37 -3.95 15.74
N PHE A 30 19.51 -4.97 14.89
CA PHE A 30 20.21 -6.20 15.25
C PHE A 30 21.72 -6.04 15.16
N LEU A 31 22.44 -6.72 16.06
CA LEU A 31 23.88 -6.77 16.12
C LEU A 31 24.40 -8.15 15.65
N PRO A 32 25.67 -8.23 15.18
CA PRO A 32 26.24 -9.51 14.71
C PRO A 32 26.32 -10.61 15.79
N ASP A 33 26.36 -10.23 17.07
CA ASP A 33 26.40 -11.15 18.21
C ASP A 33 25.01 -11.66 18.65
N GLY A 34 23.96 -11.30 17.90
CA GLY A 34 22.59 -11.73 18.15
C GLY A 34 21.82 -10.83 19.12
N ARG A 35 22.47 -9.89 19.79
CA ARG A 35 21.75 -8.85 20.55
C ARG A 35 21.10 -7.86 19.61
N PHE A 36 20.19 -7.05 20.16
CA PHE A 36 19.61 -5.92 19.42
C PHE A 36 19.40 -4.73 20.34
N TRP A 37 19.31 -3.55 19.76
CA TRP A 37 18.94 -2.34 20.46
C TRP A 37 17.84 -1.60 19.73
N TYR A 38 17.16 -0.74 20.46
CA TYR A 38 16.13 0.14 19.91
C TYR A 38 16.11 1.47 20.66
N ARG A 39 15.45 2.44 20.08
CA ARG A 39 15.20 3.75 20.67
C ARG A 39 13.70 3.94 20.91
N VAL A 40 13.32 4.40 22.08
CA VAL A 40 11.94 4.80 22.39
C VAL A 40 11.91 6.26 22.79
N LEU A 41 10.79 6.94 22.47
CA LEU A 41 10.52 8.29 22.92
C LEU A 41 9.93 8.26 24.32
N THR A 42 10.35 9.22 25.15
CA THR A 42 9.87 9.46 26.50
C THR A 42 9.31 10.89 26.59
N PRO A 43 8.63 11.30 27.67
CA PRO A 43 8.11 12.66 27.79
C PRO A 43 9.16 13.76 27.62
N THR A 44 10.40 13.48 28.00
CA THR A 44 11.51 14.47 28.05
C THR A 44 12.57 14.25 26.97
N GLY A 45 12.41 13.24 26.07
CA GLY A 45 13.42 12.96 25.05
C GLY A 45 13.37 11.53 24.54
N SER A 46 14.50 10.82 24.65
CA SER A 46 14.64 9.43 24.16
C SER A 46 15.37 8.56 25.19
N GLU A 47 15.07 7.28 25.18
CA GLU A 47 15.80 6.22 25.85
C GLU A 47 16.28 5.20 24.82
N TYR A 48 17.55 4.79 24.93
CA TYR A 48 18.14 3.73 24.13
C TYR A 48 18.20 2.46 24.97
N VAL A 49 17.82 1.33 24.39
CA VAL A 49 17.69 0.07 25.12
C VAL A 49 18.38 -1.03 24.34
N MET A 50 19.32 -1.72 25.01
CA MET A 50 19.96 -2.96 24.52
C MET A 50 19.29 -4.16 25.16
N ILE A 51 18.98 -5.18 24.35
CA ILE A 51 18.41 -6.46 24.78
C ILE A 51 19.35 -7.60 24.43
N ASN A 52 19.56 -8.49 25.39
CA ASN A 52 20.14 -9.81 25.14
C ASN A 52 18.98 -10.83 24.99
N PRO A 53 18.77 -11.41 23.82
CA PRO A 53 17.63 -12.31 23.59
C PRO A 53 17.79 -13.68 24.27
N VAL A 54 18.99 -14.05 24.77
CA VAL A 54 19.23 -15.34 25.41
C VAL A 54 18.55 -15.41 26.79
N ASP A 55 18.59 -14.33 27.54
CA ASP A 55 18.08 -14.24 28.91
C ASP A 55 17.06 -13.10 29.12
N GLY A 56 16.76 -12.33 28.07
CA GLY A 56 15.88 -11.17 28.13
C GLY A 56 16.43 -9.98 28.90
N SER A 57 17.71 -9.99 29.27
CA SER A 57 18.30 -8.89 30.06
C SER A 57 18.32 -7.58 29.28
N ARG A 58 18.08 -6.48 30.02
CA ARG A 58 17.89 -5.12 29.49
C ARG A 58 18.94 -4.17 30.06
N LYS A 59 19.60 -3.40 29.18
CA LYS A 59 20.43 -2.25 29.53
C LYS A 59 19.88 -1.00 28.88
N ALA A 60 19.54 0.02 29.65
CA ALA A 60 19.02 1.29 29.16
C ALA A 60 20.00 2.44 29.38
N GLY A 61 19.91 3.47 28.53
CA GLY A 61 20.73 4.67 28.62
C GLY A 61 20.15 5.85 27.85
N ALA A 62 20.68 7.04 28.14
CA ALA A 62 20.20 8.28 27.50
C ALA A 62 20.61 8.40 26.01
N ASP A 63 21.66 7.69 25.62
CA ASP A 63 22.18 7.66 24.25
C ASP A 63 22.72 6.27 23.88
N ALA A 64 23.12 6.10 22.63
CA ALA A 64 23.64 4.85 22.13
C ALA A 64 24.98 4.46 22.77
N ALA A 65 25.83 5.42 23.13
CA ALA A 65 27.12 5.18 23.77
C ALA A 65 26.93 4.60 25.17
N ALA A 66 25.94 5.07 25.95
CA ALA A 66 25.62 4.56 27.27
C ALA A 66 25.22 3.07 27.27
N ILE A 67 24.66 2.57 26.17
CA ILE A 67 24.34 1.15 25.99
C ILE A 67 25.47 0.37 25.31
N GLY A 68 26.55 1.04 24.88
CA GLY A 68 27.73 0.43 24.28
C GLY A 68 27.59 0.16 22.76
N VAL A 69 26.83 0.98 22.04
CA VAL A 69 26.69 0.92 20.59
C VAL A 69 27.14 2.21 19.93
N THR A 70 27.79 2.05 18.77
CA THR A 70 28.02 3.18 17.86
C THR A 70 26.95 3.09 16.77
N PRO A 71 26.04 4.07 16.67
CA PRO A 71 25.07 4.09 15.59
C PRO A 71 25.78 4.12 14.24
N PRO A 72 25.27 3.44 13.20
CA PRO A 72 25.82 3.56 11.87
C PRO A 72 25.82 5.03 11.43
N ALA A 73 26.94 5.49 10.90
CA ALA A 73 27.08 6.85 10.40
C ALA A 73 26.02 7.12 9.31
N GLY A 74 25.07 8.04 9.59
CA GLY A 74 24.06 8.46 8.64
C GLY A 74 22.62 7.97 8.88
N GLY A 75 22.32 7.27 9.98
CA GLY A 75 21.03 6.61 10.19
C GLY A 75 20.12 7.23 11.25
N GLY A 76 19.73 8.48 11.14
CA GLY A 76 18.84 9.18 12.09
C GLY A 76 17.48 9.62 11.50
N GLY A 77 16.79 8.79 10.74
CA GLY A 77 15.48 9.13 10.19
C GLY A 77 14.50 7.97 10.28
N LEU A 78 13.55 8.04 11.20
CA LEU A 78 12.35 7.21 11.20
C LEU A 78 11.59 7.48 9.88
N GLY A 79 11.56 6.49 8.96
CA GLY A 79 10.65 6.49 7.84
C GLY A 79 11.13 7.13 6.54
N ARG A 80 12.28 6.69 6.01
CA ARG A 80 12.53 6.68 4.56
C ARG A 80 13.09 5.31 4.17
N ARG A 81 12.25 4.43 3.67
CA ARG A 81 12.65 3.45 2.66
C ARG A 81 13.11 4.30 1.47
N GLY A 82 14.39 4.26 1.13
CA GLY A 82 14.93 5.07 0.02
C GLY A 82 16.05 6.00 0.44
N GLY A 83 17.03 5.48 1.17
CA GLY A 83 18.31 6.15 1.39
C GLY A 83 19.40 5.34 0.72
N GLY A 84 19.77 5.71 -0.47
CA GLY A 84 20.92 5.09 -1.10
C GLY A 84 20.92 5.51 -2.55
N GLY A 85 21.99 6.06 -3.01
CA GLY A 85 22.29 6.57 -4.31
C GLY A 85 21.63 5.90 -5.52
N ASP A 86 21.82 6.45 -6.68
CA ASP A 86 21.20 6.10 -7.98
C ASP A 86 21.52 4.69 -8.49
N GLY A 87 21.77 3.69 -7.60
CA GLY A 87 22.19 2.35 -8.02
C GLY A 87 21.98 1.23 -7.01
N THR A 88 22.21 -0.02 -7.46
CA THR A 88 22.06 -1.25 -6.68
C THR A 88 23.42 -1.94 -6.48
N THR A 89 23.83 -2.11 -5.23
CA THR A 89 25.14 -2.70 -4.87
C THR A 89 25.13 -4.23 -5.05
N SER A 90 26.23 -4.78 -5.54
CA SER A 90 26.45 -6.23 -5.66
C SER A 90 26.55 -6.91 -4.29
N PRO A 91 26.21 -8.22 -4.17
CA PRO A 91 26.28 -8.97 -2.92
C PRO A 91 27.65 -8.94 -2.23
N ASP A 92 28.74 -8.91 -3.00
CA ASP A 92 30.11 -8.81 -2.48
C ASP A 92 30.51 -7.39 -2.03
N GLY A 93 29.63 -6.39 -2.22
CA GLY A 93 29.86 -4.99 -1.85
C GLY A 93 30.87 -4.23 -2.70
N ARG A 94 31.33 -4.79 -3.82
CA ARG A 94 32.41 -4.20 -4.62
C ARG A 94 31.95 -3.32 -5.76
N ARG A 95 30.74 -3.54 -6.26
CA ARG A 95 30.21 -2.88 -7.45
C ARG A 95 28.84 -2.30 -7.18
N MET A 96 28.49 -1.25 -7.91
CA MET A 96 27.16 -0.66 -7.93
C MET A 96 26.67 -0.57 -9.37
N ALA A 97 25.54 -1.18 -9.68
CA ALA A 97 24.87 -1.05 -10.96
C ALA A 97 23.96 0.20 -10.97
N PHE A 98 23.96 0.94 -12.07
CA PHE A 98 23.16 2.16 -12.25
C PHE A 98 22.80 2.39 -13.72
N ILE A 99 21.79 3.22 -13.97
CA ILE A 99 21.36 3.58 -15.32
C ILE A 99 22.06 4.88 -15.75
N LYS A 100 22.56 4.90 -16.97
CA LYS A 100 23.09 6.11 -17.62
C LYS A 100 22.80 6.04 -19.12
N ASP A 101 22.16 7.07 -19.64
CA ASP A 101 21.79 7.16 -21.06
C ASP A 101 21.01 5.91 -21.55
N TRP A 102 20.00 5.48 -20.79
CA TRP A 102 19.15 4.32 -21.04
C TRP A 102 19.85 2.97 -21.03
N ASN A 103 21.14 2.94 -20.69
CA ASN A 103 21.95 1.74 -20.61
C ASN A 103 22.33 1.41 -19.17
N LEU A 104 22.58 0.12 -18.90
CA LEU A 104 23.04 -0.35 -17.62
C LEU A 104 24.57 -0.24 -17.56
N TRP A 105 25.06 0.30 -16.46
CA TRP A 105 26.47 0.48 -16.13
C TRP A 105 26.78 -0.11 -14.76
N VAL A 106 28.04 -0.44 -14.52
CA VAL A 106 28.53 -0.74 -13.18
C VAL A 106 29.69 0.18 -12.83
N ARG A 107 29.75 0.56 -11.54
CA ARG A 107 30.86 1.31 -10.95
C ARG A 107 31.56 0.43 -9.93
N ASP A 108 32.88 0.28 -10.04
CA ASP A 108 33.71 -0.29 -9.00
C ASP A 108 33.82 0.70 -7.85
N LEU A 109 33.42 0.28 -6.64
CA LEU A 109 33.32 1.18 -5.48
C LEU A 109 34.68 1.54 -4.85
N ALA A 110 35.71 0.77 -5.15
CA ALA A 110 37.07 1.06 -4.65
C ALA A 110 37.82 2.04 -5.56
N THR A 111 37.64 1.91 -6.88
CA THR A 111 38.38 2.68 -7.89
C THR A 111 37.56 3.77 -8.56
N ASN A 112 36.25 3.78 -8.37
CA ASN A 112 35.27 4.62 -9.09
C ASN A 112 35.27 4.44 -10.62
N LYS A 113 35.91 3.37 -11.13
CA LYS A 113 35.87 3.05 -12.56
C LYS A 113 34.49 2.60 -12.99
N GLU A 114 33.97 3.22 -14.04
CA GLU A 114 32.70 2.84 -14.66
C GLU A 114 32.94 1.90 -15.86
N THR A 115 32.06 0.92 -16.01
CA THR A 115 32.05 -0.01 -17.14
C THR A 115 30.63 -0.07 -17.68
N GLN A 116 30.46 0.14 -18.97
CA GLN A 116 29.19 0.02 -19.67
C GLN A 116 28.89 -1.45 -19.92
N LEU A 117 27.68 -1.90 -19.51
CA LEU A 117 27.26 -3.30 -19.68
C LEU A 117 26.37 -3.50 -20.91
N THR A 118 25.59 -2.47 -21.30
CA THR A 118 24.71 -2.52 -22.47
C THR A 118 24.97 -1.31 -23.37
N THR A 119 24.71 -1.42 -24.68
CA THR A 119 25.08 -0.37 -25.66
C THR A 119 23.95 0.00 -26.62
N ASP A 120 22.82 -0.72 -26.59
CA ASP A 120 21.69 -0.57 -27.51
C ASP A 120 20.45 0.05 -26.82
N GLY A 121 20.60 0.49 -25.56
CA GLY A 121 19.57 1.24 -24.85
C GLY A 121 19.42 2.65 -25.41
N VAL A 122 18.19 3.06 -25.70
CA VAL A 122 17.84 4.40 -26.15
C VAL A 122 16.58 4.88 -25.41
N LYS A 123 16.20 6.14 -25.60
CA LYS A 123 14.97 6.68 -25.02
C LYS A 123 13.78 5.77 -25.35
N ASP A 124 12.95 5.50 -24.38
CA ASP A 124 11.76 4.64 -24.48
C ASP A 124 12.07 3.16 -24.83
N PHE A 125 13.35 2.77 -24.77
CA PHE A 125 13.82 1.40 -24.96
C PHE A 125 15.08 1.14 -24.12
N GLY A 126 14.94 1.33 -22.81
CA GLY A 126 16.04 1.33 -21.83
C GLY A 126 16.19 0.02 -21.07
N TYR A 127 17.36 -0.16 -20.47
CA TYR A 127 17.64 -1.29 -19.59
C TYR A 127 17.36 -0.94 -18.13
N ALA A 128 16.74 -1.84 -17.41
CA ALA A 128 16.45 -1.73 -15.99
C ALA A 128 15.62 -0.49 -15.61
N THR A 129 14.97 0.15 -16.57
CA THR A 129 14.19 1.39 -16.35
C THR A 129 12.80 1.05 -15.79
N ASP A 130 12.30 1.90 -14.87
CA ASP A 130 10.95 1.84 -14.34
C ASP A 130 10.35 3.26 -14.42
N ASN A 131 9.95 3.66 -15.62
CA ASN A 131 9.57 5.02 -15.96
C ASN A 131 8.37 5.09 -16.92
N ALA A 132 7.45 4.15 -16.81
CA ALA A 132 6.15 4.15 -17.48
C ALA A 132 5.01 4.30 -16.46
N GLY A 133 3.86 4.80 -16.91
CA GLY A 133 2.71 5.00 -16.03
C GLY A 133 3.00 6.03 -14.92
N TRP A 134 2.64 5.71 -13.72
CA TRP A 134 2.85 6.57 -12.54
C TRP A 134 4.26 6.47 -11.94
N THR A 135 5.09 5.55 -12.42
CA THR A 135 6.42 5.32 -11.87
C THR A 135 7.45 6.18 -12.59
N HIS A 136 8.24 6.93 -11.82
CA HIS A 136 9.35 7.75 -12.30
C HIS A 136 10.55 7.48 -11.42
N SER A 137 11.35 6.47 -11.79
CA SER A 137 12.52 6.06 -11.02
C SER A 137 13.76 5.96 -11.89
N ASP A 138 14.84 6.63 -11.47
CA ASP A 138 16.18 6.45 -12.04
C ASP A 138 16.94 5.28 -11.38
N ARG A 139 16.35 4.64 -10.37
CA ARG A 139 16.93 3.46 -9.73
C ARG A 139 16.75 2.25 -10.62
N PRO A 140 17.84 1.50 -10.91
CA PRO A 140 17.73 0.32 -11.76
C PRO A 140 16.95 -0.81 -11.08
N VAL A 141 16.01 -1.40 -11.81
CA VAL A 141 15.28 -2.60 -11.40
C VAL A 141 16.06 -3.83 -11.86
N LEU A 142 16.70 -4.50 -10.91
CA LEU A 142 17.57 -5.65 -11.19
C LEU A 142 17.83 -6.50 -9.95
N VAL A 143 18.26 -7.75 -10.19
CA VAL A 143 18.72 -8.67 -9.15
C VAL A 143 20.12 -9.20 -9.52
N TRP A 144 21.10 -8.97 -8.64
CA TRP A 144 22.43 -9.54 -8.79
C TRP A 144 22.42 -11.05 -8.55
N SER A 145 23.21 -11.80 -9.32
CA SER A 145 23.51 -13.20 -9.00
C SER A 145 24.26 -13.30 -7.66
N PRO A 146 24.13 -14.41 -6.91
CA PRO A 146 24.77 -14.59 -5.62
C PRO A 146 26.30 -14.43 -5.65
N ASP A 147 26.92 -14.79 -6.78
CA ASP A 147 28.38 -14.68 -7.01
C ASP A 147 28.82 -13.30 -7.51
N SER A 148 27.90 -12.32 -7.63
CA SER A 148 28.14 -10.96 -8.12
C SER A 148 28.69 -10.86 -9.56
N LYS A 149 28.54 -11.92 -10.37
CA LYS A 149 29.10 -11.97 -11.76
C LYS A 149 28.05 -11.69 -12.82
N LYS A 150 26.76 -11.81 -12.49
CA LYS A 150 25.67 -11.58 -13.41
C LYS A 150 24.60 -10.69 -12.80
N ILE A 151 23.82 -10.07 -13.67
CA ILE A 151 22.64 -9.27 -13.32
C ILE A 151 21.46 -9.81 -14.10
N ALA A 152 20.37 -10.13 -13.43
CA ALA A 152 19.07 -10.32 -14.05
C ALA A 152 18.33 -8.97 -14.08
N THR A 153 17.83 -8.59 -15.25
CA THR A 153 17.06 -7.37 -15.46
C THR A 153 16.22 -7.54 -16.75
N PHE A 154 15.78 -6.44 -17.31
CA PHE A 154 15.02 -6.40 -18.56
C PHE A 154 15.40 -5.19 -19.42
N GLN A 155 15.04 -5.24 -20.69
CA GLN A 155 14.93 -4.09 -21.56
C GLN A 155 13.45 -3.74 -21.70
N GLN A 156 13.07 -2.53 -21.30
CA GLN A 156 11.69 -2.03 -21.35
C GLN A 156 11.42 -1.40 -22.72
N ASP A 157 10.40 -1.90 -23.42
CA ASP A 157 9.95 -1.31 -24.68
C ASP A 157 8.61 -0.58 -24.49
N GLN A 158 8.69 0.73 -24.48
CA GLN A 158 7.53 1.62 -24.36
C GLN A 158 7.32 2.51 -25.61
N ARG A 159 8.03 2.23 -26.70
CA ARG A 159 7.96 3.04 -27.93
C ARG A 159 6.57 3.05 -28.58
N GLY A 160 5.79 1.99 -28.39
CA GLY A 160 4.42 1.89 -28.88
C GLY A 160 3.34 2.43 -27.96
N SER A 161 3.67 2.74 -26.70
CA SER A 161 2.72 3.26 -25.71
C SER A 161 2.43 4.75 -25.94
N GLY A 162 1.24 5.21 -25.51
CA GLY A 162 0.83 6.60 -25.57
C GLY A 162 1.65 7.51 -24.64
N ASP A 163 1.65 8.81 -24.94
CA ASP A 163 2.30 9.81 -24.09
C ASP A 163 1.27 10.51 -23.21
N MET A 164 1.64 10.78 -21.95
CA MET A 164 0.95 11.68 -21.06
C MET A 164 1.65 13.04 -21.04
N TYR A 165 0.84 14.10 -20.94
CA TYR A 165 1.32 15.49 -20.97
C TYR A 165 0.79 16.23 -19.76
N LEU A 166 1.69 16.87 -19.01
CA LEU A 166 1.37 17.82 -17.97
C LEU A 166 2.09 19.15 -18.22
N VAL A 167 1.44 20.25 -17.83
CA VAL A 167 1.96 21.59 -18.08
C VAL A 167 2.06 22.35 -16.77
N SER A 168 3.28 22.72 -16.38
CA SER A 168 3.53 23.47 -15.15
C SER A 168 3.01 24.91 -15.23
N THR A 169 2.53 25.40 -14.09
CA THR A 169 2.14 26.81 -13.93
C THR A 169 3.33 27.61 -13.41
N ASN A 170 3.77 28.63 -14.18
CA ASN A 170 4.87 29.53 -13.80
C ASN A 170 4.72 30.89 -14.48
N VAL A 171 5.49 31.86 -14.04
CA VAL A 171 5.60 33.15 -14.74
C VAL A 171 6.40 32.94 -16.03
N GLY A 172 5.92 33.45 -17.16
CA GLY A 172 6.49 33.23 -18.48
C GLY A 172 5.96 31.97 -19.15
N HIS A 173 6.77 31.33 -20.01
CA HIS A 173 6.35 30.13 -20.73
C HIS A 173 6.24 28.94 -19.79
N PRO A 174 5.12 28.18 -19.85
CA PRO A 174 4.98 26.96 -19.06
C PRO A 174 5.97 25.89 -19.53
N LYS A 175 6.28 24.94 -18.63
CA LYS A 175 7.10 23.77 -18.97
C LYS A 175 6.22 22.57 -19.19
N LEU A 176 6.49 21.84 -20.27
CA LEU A 176 5.86 20.56 -20.59
C LEU A 176 6.64 19.43 -19.92
N GLU A 177 5.92 18.57 -19.19
CA GLU A 177 6.36 17.22 -18.85
C GLU A 177 5.66 16.23 -19.76
N ALA A 178 6.40 15.32 -20.39
CA ALA A 178 5.89 14.32 -21.29
C ALA A 178 6.60 12.99 -21.04
N TRP A 179 5.83 11.92 -20.87
CA TRP A 179 6.36 10.56 -20.62
C TRP A 179 5.38 9.51 -21.09
N LYS A 180 5.82 8.25 -21.18
CA LYS A 180 4.97 7.13 -21.55
C LYS A 180 4.03 6.75 -20.42
N TYR A 181 2.74 6.70 -20.72
CA TYR A 181 1.69 6.36 -19.77
C TYR A 181 0.66 5.48 -20.47
N PRO A 182 0.83 4.14 -20.43
CA PRO A 182 -0.06 3.23 -21.12
C PRO A 182 -1.46 3.26 -20.53
N LEU A 183 -2.47 3.21 -21.38
CA LEU A 183 -3.89 3.25 -21.01
C LEU A 183 -4.59 1.98 -21.51
N PRO A 184 -5.70 1.54 -20.89
CA PRO A 184 -6.50 0.40 -21.37
C PRO A 184 -6.99 0.55 -22.83
N VAL A 185 -7.06 1.77 -23.33
CA VAL A 185 -7.43 2.05 -24.75
C VAL A 185 -6.30 1.82 -25.74
N ASP A 186 -5.06 1.68 -25.27
CA ASP A 186 -3.89 1.52 -26.12
C ASP A 186 -3.82 0.08 -26.67
N ALA A 187 -3.69 -0.03 -27.99
CA ALA A 187 -3.50 -1.33 -28.64
C ALA A 187 -2.16 -1.98 -28.27
N VAL A 188 -1.14 -1.15 -28.01
CA VAL A 188 0.20 -1.56 -27.63
C VAL A 188 0.56 -0.90 -26.33
N VAL A 189 0.79 -1.68 -25.30
CA VAL A 189 1.27 -1.22 -23.99
C VAL A 189 2.78 -1.48 -23.86
N THR A 190 3.38 -0.96 -22.82
CA THR A 190 4.79 -1.20 -22.50
C THR A 190 5.03 -2.70 -22.26
N THR A 191 6.14 -3.22 -22.77
CA THR A 191 6.57 -4.61 -22.54
C THR A 191 7.99 -4.68 -21.98
N ILE A 192 8.34 -5.79 -21.33
CA ILE A 192 9.68 -6.05 -20.83
C ILE A 192 10.25 -7.33 -21.44
N GLN A 193 11.43 -7.22 -22.08
CA GLN A 193 12.23 -8.36 -22.53
C GLN A 193 13.24 -8.69 -21.43
N ARG A 194 13.08 -9.81 -20.76
CA ARG A 194 13.97 -10.24 -19.69
C ARG A 194 15.34 -10.61 -20.22
N VAL A 195 16.39 -10.21 -19.50
CA VAL A 195 17.79 -10.46 -19.87
C VAL A 195 18.62 -10.85 -18.66
N VAL A 196 19.68 -11.60 -18.92
CA VAL A 196 20.81 -11.81 -18.01
C VAL A 196 22.04 -11.11 -18.61
N ILE A 197 22.76 -10.36 -17.80
CA ILE A 197 23.96 -9.61 -18.23
C ILE A 197 25.16 -10.13 -17.46
N GLU A 198 26.19 -10.59 -18.19
CA GLU A 198 27.52 -10.91 -17.63
C GLU A 198 28.27 -9.60 -17.34
N VAL A 199 28.87 -9.47 -16.15
CA VAL A 199 29.44 -8.20 -15.69
C VAL A 199 30.95 -8.10 -16.01
N ASP A 200 31.70 -9.17 -15.82
CA ASP A 200 33.16 -9.14 -16.01
C ASP A 200 33.57 -9.02 -17.50
N ASN A 201 32.80 -9.66 -18.38
CA ASN A 201 32.89 -9.53 -19.82
C ASN A 201 31.53 -9.18 -20.34
N PRO A 202 31.18 -7.88 -20.47
CA PRO A 202 29.83 -7.43 -20.75
C PRO A 202 29.20 -8.15 -21.93
N LYS A 203 28.13 -8.91 -21.65
CA LYS A 203 27.37 -9.65 -22.63
C LYS A 203 25.91 -9.74 -22.20
N VAL A 204 25.00 -9.30 -23.06
CA VAL A 204 23.56 -9.41 -22.83
C VAL A 204 23.07 -10.76 -23.38
N ILE A 205 22.43 -11.53 -22.53
CA ILE A 205 21.79 -12.81 -22.86
C ILE A 205 20.28 -12.59 -22.75
N ARG A 206 19.59 -12.49 -23.88
CA ARG A 206 18.13 -12.35 -23.92
C ARG A 206 17.49 -13.68 -23.60
N LEU A 207 16.53 -13.69 -22.67
CA LEU A 207 15.76 -14.89 -22.38
C LEU A 207 14.86 -15.21 -23.58
N LYS A 208 14.83 -16.49 -23.99
CA LYS A 208 14.08 -16.99 -25.16
C LYS A 208 12.62 -17.24 -24.80
N SER A 209 11.95 -16.16 -24.43
CA SER A 209 10.51 -16.08 -24.19
C SER A 209 9.96 -14.83 -24.86
N ASP A 210 8.67 -14.80 -25.13
CA ASP A 210 8.00 -13.56 -25.52
C ASP A 210 8.19 -12.49 -24.43
N PRO A 211 8.25 -11.21 -24.81
CA PRO A 211 8.25 -10.11 -23.84
C PRO A 211 7.01 -10.17 -22.95
N ASP A 212 7.20 -9.97 -21.67
CA ASP A 212 6.08 -9.83 -20.74
C ASP A 212 5.35 -8.51 -20.99
N GLN A 213 4.04 -8.51 -20.84
CA GLN A 213 3.24 -7.28 -20.87
C GLN A 213 3.69 -6.37 -19.73
N HIS A 214 3.59 -5.06 -19.93
CA HIS A 214 3.91 -4.12 -18.88
C HIS A 214 2.99 -4.37 -17.67
N ARG A 215 3.63 -4.40 -16.54
CA ARG A 215 3.04 -4.29 -15.22
C ARG A 215 3.98 -3.44 -14.38
N SER A 216 3.53 -2.91 -13.28
CA SER A 216 4.45 -2.26 -12.37
C SER A 216 5.48 -3.27 -11.88
N THR A 217 6.75 -3.10 -12.24
CA THR A 217 7.84 -4.00 -11.85
C THR A 217 8.08 -4.05 -10.36
N GLN A 218 7.47 -3.13 -9.61
CA GLN A 218 7.53 -3.03 -8.15
C GLN A 218 6.19 -3.34 -7.48
N CYS A 219 5.13 -3.56 -8.24
CA CYS A 219 3.79 -3.89 -7.76
C CYS A 219 3.06 -4.72 -8.81
N ASP A 220 3.39 -6.00 -8.92
CA ASP A 220 2.78 -6.95 -9.83
C ASP A 220 1.96 -8.01 -9.08
N ASP A 221 1.45 -9.02 -9.79
CA ASP A 221 0.59 -10.05 -9.22
C ASP A 221 1.30 -10.95 -8.20
N VAL A 222 2.62 -10.95 -8.14
CA VAL A 222 3.39 -11.76 -7.19
C VAL A 222 4.01 -10.96 -6.05
N SER A 223 4.15 -9.64 -6.20
CA SER A 223 4.67 -8.78 -5.14
C SER A 223 4.48 -7.29 -5.42
N CYS A 224 4.24 -6.53 -4.36
CA CYS A 224 4.27 -5.05 -4.32
C CYS A 224 5.28 -4.52 -3.31
N ALA A 225 6.38 -5.23 -3.06
CA ALA A 225 7.32 -4.91 -1.99
C ALA A 225 8.34 -3.81 -2.33
N GLY A 226 8.29 -3.23 -3.52
CA GLY A 226 9.23 -2.20 -3.99
C GLY A 226 10.58 -2.75 -4.42
N GLY A 227 10.64 -4.06 -4.70
CA GLY A 227 11.76 -4.77 -5.32
C GLY A 227 11.29 -5.51 -6.57
N TRP A 228 12.22 -6.16 -7.26
CA TRP A 228 11.89 -7.06 -8.36
C TRP A 228 11.72 -8.48 -7.82
N ASP A 229 10.58 -8.77 -7.22
CA ASP A 229 10.34 -9.94 -6.37
C ASP A 229 9.70 -11.11 -7.13
N ASP A 230 9.46 -10.97 -8.43
CA ASP A 230 9.03 -12.05 -9.33
C ASP A 230 10.21 -12.84 -9.93
N VAL A 231 11.44 -12.62 -9.45
CA VAL A 231 12.69 -13.22 -9.96
C VAL A 231 13.56 -13.78 -8.84
N TYR A 232 14.03 -15.02 -8.99
CA TYR A 232 14.95 -15.68 -8.06
C TYR A 232 16.11 -16.37 -8.77
N TRP A 233 17.34 -16.07 -8.33
CA TRP A 233 18.54 -16.79 -8.76
C TRP A 233 18.66 -18.15 -8.05
N GLY A 234 19.10 -19.15 -8.81
CA GLY A 234 19.71 -20.33 -8.21
C GLY A 234 21.03 -19.95 -7.48
N PRO A 235 21.41 -20.68 -6.41
CA PRO A 235 22.55 -20.31 -5.57
C PRO A 235 23.89 -20.35 -6.31
N ASP A 236 24.00 -21.08 -7.41
CA ASP A 236 25.19 -21.17 -8.26
C ASP A 236 25.22 -20.13 -9.40
N GLY A 237 24.21 -19.25 -9.49
CA GLY A 237 24.08 -18.23 -10.52
C GLY A 237 23.90 -18.78 -11.93
N LYS A 238 23.49 -20.07 -12.10
CA LYS A 238 23.27 -20.69 -13.40
C LYS A 238 21.83 -20.70 -13.86
N THR A 239 20.91 -20.69 -12.92
CA THR A 239 19.47 -20.71 -13.20
C THR A 239 18.78 -19.46 -12.64
N LEU A 240 17.74 -19.03 -13.33
CA LEU A 240 16.88 -17.93 -12.94
C LEU A 240 15.44 -18.39 -12.99
N ALA A 241 14.76 -18.42 -11.84
CA ALA A 241 13.32 -18.64 -11.79
C ALA A 241 12.59 -17.31 -11.83
N PHE A 242 11.49 -17.20 -12.56
CA PHE A 242 10.69 -15.98 -12.66
C PHE A 242 9.23 -16.29 -12.98
N VAL A 243 8.36 -15.33 -12.68
CA VAL A 243 6.93 -15.38 -12.99
C VAL A 243 6.62 -14.40 -14.10
N SER A 244 5.82 -14.83 -15.07
CA SER A 244 5.26 -13.99 -16.11
C SER A 244 3.74 -13.97 -15.98
N THR A 245 3.15 -12.78 -16.01
CA THR A 245 1.70 -12.57 -15.90
C THR A 245 1.13 -12.04 -17.20
N SER A 246 -0.05 -12.50 -17.60
CA SER A 246 -0.75 -11.98 -18.79
C SER A 246 -1.26 -10.56 -18.55
N ARG A 247 -1.46 -9.77 -19.61
CA ARG A 247 -1.97 -8.41 -19.57
C ARG A 247 -3.31 -8.29 -18.83
N ASP A 248 -4.16 -9.30 -18.89
CA ASP A 248 -5.45 -9.35 -18.20
C ASP A 248 -5.37 -9.91 -16.77
N HIS A 249 -4.14 -10.17 -16.27
CA HIS A 249 -3.87 -10.72 -14.95
C HIS A 249 -4.60 -12.03 -14.62
N LYS A 250 -4.88 -12.84 -15.64
CA LYS A 250 -5.60 -14.11 -15.51
C LYS A 250 -4.74 -15.35 -15.69
N VAL A 251 -3.51 -15.18 -16.17
CA VAL A 251 -2.58 -16.28 -16.44
C VAL A 251 -1.22 -15.95 -15.84
N GLU A 252 -0.77 -16.76 -14.90
CA GLU A 252 0.59 -16.72 -14.37
C GLU A 252 1.38 -17.94 -14.83
N ASN A 253 2.62 -17.72 -15.27
CA ASN A 253 3.53 -18.76 -15.69
C ASN A 253 4.80 -18.71 -14.83
N LEU A 254 5.07 -19.75 -14.04
CA LEU A 254 6.38 -19.94 -13.45
C LEU A 254 7.33 -20.55 -14.47
N ARG A 255 8.47 -19.92 -14.67
CA ARG A 255 9.49 -20.29 -15.65
C ARG A 255 10.87 -20.41 -14.99
N ILE A 256 11.72 -21.26 -15.59
CA ILE A 256 13.13 -21.36 -15.22
C ILE A 256 13.98 -21.16 -16.48
N ALA A 257 14.93 -20.24 -16.41
CA ALA A 257 15.87 -19.95 -17.47
C ALA A 257 17.27 -20.48 -17.14
N ASP A 258 17.99 -20.91 -18.17
CA ASP A 258 19.43 -21.09 -18.14
C ASP A 258 20.11 -19.73 -18.35
N ALA A 259 20.89 -19.29 -17.38
CA ALA A 259 21.49 -17.94 -17.38
C ALA A 259 22.66 -17.80 -18.38
N ALA A 260 23.17 -18.89 -18.98
CA ALA A 260 24.25 -18.84 -19.95
C ALA A 260 23.74 -18.87 -21.40
N THR A 261 22.62 -19.57 -21.65
CA THR A 261 22.08 -19.76 -23.01
C THR A 261 20.82 -18.91 -23.26
N GLY A 262 20.14 -18.46 -22.21
CA GLY A 262 18.86 -17.80 -22.28
C GLY A 262 17.68 -18.74 -22.57
N ASP A 263 17.91 -20.06 -22.61
CA ASP A 263 16.84 -21.03 -22.82
C ASP A 263 15.85 -21.00 -21.64
N VAL A 264 14.56 -20.94 -21.94
CA VAL A 264 13.47 -20.84 -20.94
C VAL A 264 12.61 -22.09 -20.99
N ARG A 265 12.36 -22.65 -19.83
CA ARG A 265 11.43 -23.77 -19.64
C ARG A 265 10.23 -23.30 -18.82
N ASN A 266 9.04 -23.53 -19.36
CA ASN A 266 7.80 -23.36 -18.58
C ASN A 266 7.70 -24.47 -17.53
N VAL A 267 7.47 -24.12 -16.29
CA VAL A 267 7.37 -25.06 -15.16
C VAL A 267 5.91 -25.37 -14.88
N MET A 268 5.11 -24.35 -14.68
CA MET A 268 3.66 -24.48 -14.51
C MET A 268 2.95 -23.22 -14.99
N GLU A 269 1.67 -23.38 -15.27
CA GLU A 269 0.73 -22.31 -15.56
C GLU A 269 -0.44 -22.40 -14.60
N GLU A 270 -0.86 -21.27 -14.04
CA GLU A 270 -2.10 -21.15 -13.29
C GLU A 270 -3.01 -20.12 -13.95
N ARG A 271 -4.33 -20.37 -13.92
CA ARG A 271 -5.36 -19.51 -14.50
C ARG A 271 -6.43 -19.17 -13.47
N THR A 272 -6.97 -17.98 -13.57
CA THR A 272 -8.11 -17.52 -12.77
C THR A 272 -9.18 -16.90 -13.68
N GLU A 273 -10.42 -16.91 -13.22
CA GLU A 273 -11.55 -16.28 -13.91
C GLU A 273 -11.50 -14.74 -13.83
N THR A 274 -10.93 -14.21 -12.77
CA THR A 274 -10.87 -12.80 -12.45
C THR A 274 -9.42 -12.28 -12.49
N GLN A 275 -8.77 -12.19 -11.36
CA GLN A 275 -7.42 -11.68 -11.20
C GLN A 275 -6.65 -12.52 -10.18
N PHE A 276 -5.34 -12.50 -10.25
CA PHE A 276 -4.48 -12.99 -9.18
C PHE A 276 -4.34 -11.96 -8.06
N GLU A 277 -4.29 -12.45 -6.82
CA GLU A 277 -3.94 -11.65 -5.65
C GLU A 277 -2.42 -11.57 -5.51
N SER A 278 -1.87 -10.36 -5.37
CA SER A 278 -0.42 -10.12 -5.27
C SER A 278 0.17 -10.30 -3.87
N GLY A 279 -0.63 -10.69 -2.86
CA GLY A 279 -0.16 -10.76 -1.48
C GLY A 279 0.05 -9.40 -0.81
N GLN A 280 -0.45 -8.31 -1.40
CA GLN A 280 -0.49 -6.95 -0.84
C GLN A 280 0.87 -6.42 -0.35
N GLY A 281 1.85 -6.46 -1.23
CA GLY A 281 3.14 -5.80 -0.99
C GLY A 281 4.24 -6.70 -0.44
N GLU A 282 4.02 -8.01 -0.42
CA GLU A 282 5.03 -8.98 0.03
C GLU A 282 5.07 -10.19 -0.92
N THR A 283 6.27 -10.72 -1.14
CA THR A 283 6.43 -11.88 -2.01
C THR A 283 5.75 -13.11 -1.43
N SER A 284 4.88 -13.74 -2.20
CA SER A 284 4.08 -14.89 -1.79
C SER A 284 4.57 -16.23 -2.35
N TRP A 285 5.71 -16.27 -3.05
CA TRP A 285 6.30 -17.49 -3.58
C TRP A 285 7.79 -17.62 -3.25
N ARG A 286 8.36 -18.82 -3.37
CA ARG A 286 9.80 -19.08 -3.14
C ARG A 286 10.29 -20.19 -4.04
N TYR A 287 11.43 -19.97 -4.70
CA TYR A 287 12.17 -20.99 -5.42
C TYR A 287 13.15 -21.71 -4.48
N LEU A 288 13.15 -23.03 -4.47
CA LEU A 288 13.92 -23.92 -3.61
C LEU A 288 14.78 -24.84 -4.50
N PRO A 289 15.84 -24.32 -5.13
CA PRO A 289 16.62 -25.08 -6.11
C PRO A 289 17.35 -26.30 -5.55
N ALA A 290 17.75 -26.27 -4.27
CA ALA A 290 18.44 -27.39 -3.62
C ALA A 290 17.60 -28.68 -3.57
N THR A 291 16.28 -28.56 -3.55
CA THR A 291 15.34 -29.69 -3.49
C THR A 291 14.51 -29.83 -4.77
N ASN A 292 14.77 -29.01 -5.78
CA ASN A 292 13.97 -28.92 -7.01
C ASN A 292 12.47 -28.68 -6.71
N GLU A 293 12.20 -27.72 -5.85
CA GLU A 293 10.84 -27.38 -5.39
C GLU A 293 10.60 -25.88 -5.48
N PHE A 294 9.34 -25.51 -5.35
CA PHE A 294 8.95 -24.14 -5.04
C PHE A 294 7.67 -24.09 -4.22
N ILE A 295 7.56 -23.05 -3.41
CA ILE A 295 6.35 -22.71 -2.66
C ILE A 295 5.60 -21.70 -3.53
N TRP A 296 4.32 -21.96 -3.75
CA TRP A 296 3.44 -21.16 -4.58
C TRP A 296 2.23 -20.68 -3.80
N PHE A 297 1.89 -19.40 -3.96
CA PHE A 297 0.64 -18.84 -3.44
C PHE A 297 -0.46 -19.00 -4.49
N SER A 298 -1.65 -19.38 -4.06
CA SER A 298 -2.80 -19.51 -4.94
C SER A 298 -4.11 -19.37 -4.17
N GLU A 299 -5.11 -18.76 -4.81
CA GLU A 299 -6.48 -18.67 -4.31
C GLU A 299 -7.43 -19.72 -4.93
N LYS A 300 -6.90 -20.76 -5.57
CA LYS A 300 -7.69 -21.77 -6.32
C LYS A 300 -8.71 -22.56 -5.51
N ASP A 301 -8.59 -22.57 -4.17
CA ASP A 301 -9.59 -23.16 -3.27
C ASP A 301 -10.54 -22.12 -2.64
N GLY A 302 -10.47 -20.86 -3.10
CA GLY A 302 -11.30 -19.75 -2.63
C GLY A 302 -10.66 -18.89 -1.53
N TRP A 303 -9.45 -19.24 -1.07
CA TRP A 303 -8.65 -18.50 -0.10
C TRP A 303 -7.19 -18.46 -0.49
N GLY A 304 -6.49 -17.42 -0.09
CA GLY A 304 -5.04 -17.29 -0.34
C GLY A 304 -4.26 -18.32 0.50
N HIS A 305 -3.69 -19.33 -0.16
CA HIS A 305 -2.97 -20.43 0.48
C HIS A 305 -1.65 -20.77 -0.19
N LEU A 306 -0.79 -21.47 0.55
CA LEU A 306 0.50 -21.95 0.08
C LEU A 306 0.43 -23.40 -0.38
N TYR A 307 1.11 -23.67 -1.48
CA TYR A 307 1.21 -24.99 -2.11
C TYR A 307 2.67 -25.34 -2.38
N LEU A 308 3.04 -26.60 -2.26
CA LEU A 308 4.37 -27.11 -2.59
C LEU A 308 4.32 -27.83 -3.94
N TYR A 309 5.18 -27.39 -4.87
CA TYR A 309 5.34 -27.99 -6.18
C TYR A 309 6.77 -28.45 -6.42
N GLY A 310 6.94 -29.43 -7.30
CA GLY A 310 8.23 -29.74 -7.90
C GLY A 310 8.55 -28.82 -9.06
N THR A 311 9.84 -28.67 -9.39
CA THR A 311 10.25 -27.95 -10.62
C THR A 311 9.89 -28.67 -11.91
N ASP A 312 9.28 -29.85 -11.83
CA ASP A 312 8.59 -30.56 -12.92
C ASP A 312 7.13 -30.11 -13.11
N GLY A 313 6.68 -29.13 -12.33
CA GLY A 313 5.32 -28.58 -12.38
C GLY A 313 4.27 -29.39 -11.61
N LYS A 314 4.66 -30.48 -10.97
CA LYS A 314 3.69 -31.32 -10.25
C LYS A 314 3.45 -30.82 -8.84
N LEU A 315 2.17 -30.69 -8.48
CA LEU A 315 1.74 -30.42 -7.12
C LEU A 315 2.16 -31.60 -6.21
N LYS A 316 2.89 -31.29 -5.13
CA LYS A 316 3.24 -32.26 -4.07
C LYS A 316 2.16 -32.29 -3.00
N ASN A 317 1.82 -31.12 -2.44
CA ASN A 317 0.74 -30.97 -1.47
C ASN A 317 0.32 -29.51 -1.29
N GLN A 318 -0.87 -29.31 -0.73
CA GLN A 318 -1.29 -28.02 -0.17
C GLN A 318 -0.68 -27.88 1.24
N ILE A 319 -0.01 -26.76 1.51
CA ILE A 319 0.69 -26.50 2.77
C ILE A 319 -0.26 -25.89 3.81
N THR A 320 -1.02 -24.85 3.41
CA THR A 320 -2.01 -24.20 4.27
C THR A 320 -3.42 -24.42 3.71
N LYS A 321 -4.43 -24.52 4.58
CA LYS A 321 -5.83 -24.71 4.18
C LYS A 321 -6.79 -24.26 5.26
N GLY A 322 -8.00 -23.89 4.87
CA GLY A 322 -9.09 -23.46 5.77
C GLY A 322 -9.63 -22.08 5.41
N ASP A 323 -10.56 -21.57 6.18
CA ASP A 323 -11.25 -20.30 5.92
C ASP A 323 -10.44 -19.10 6.47
N PHE A 324 -9.26 -18.88 5.91
CA PHE A 324 -8.38 -17.76 6.25
C PHE A 324 -7.42 -17.46 5.08
N ALA A 325 -6.84 -16.27 5.04
CA ALA A 325 -5.90 -15.86 4.01
C ALA A 325 -4.47 -15.77 4.54
N VAL A 326 -3.53 -16.41 3.85
CA VAL A 326 -2.10 -16.13 3.98
C VAL A 326 -1.82 -14.78 3.32
N TRP A 327 -1.10 -13.88 4.01
CA TRP A 327 -0.78 -12.55 3.48
C TRP A 327 0.62 -12.52 2.88
N ARG A 328 1.59 -13.15 3.56
CA ARG A 328 2.99 -13.16 3.12
C ARG A 328 3.78 -14.29 3.75
N ILE A 329 4.83 -14.70 3.06
CA ILE A 329 5.85 -15.59 3.59
C ILE A 329 6.90 -14.74 4.32
N SER A 330 7.00 -14.85 5.65
CA SER A 330 7.96 -14.09 6.45
C SER A 330 9.35 -14.74 6.46
N LYS A 331 9.41 -16.09 6.42
CA LYS A 331 10.68 -16.83 6.39
C LYS A 331 10.44 -18.26 5.91
N VAL A 332 11.37 -18.79 5.12
CA VAL A 332 11.47 -20.21 4.79
C VAL A 332 12.73 -20.78 5.43
N ASP A 333 12.57 -21.78 6.28
CA ASP A 333 13.65 -22.59 6.82
C ASP A 333 13.73 -23.89 6.00
N GLU A 334 14.52 -23.84 4.92
CA GLU A 334 14.68 -24.97 4.00
C GLU A 334 15.25 -26.21 4.67
N LYS A 335 16.21 -26.00 5.60
CA LYS A 335 16.89 -27.11 6.31
C LYS A 335 15.91 -27.91 7.17
N ASN A 336 15.04 -27.22 7.92
CA ASN A 336 14.08 -27.83 8.81
C ASN A 336 12.70 -28.03 8.14
N ARG A 337 12.55 -27.57 6.89
CA ARG A 337 11.32 -27.63 6.09
C ARG A 337 10.12 -26.98 6.82
N VAL A 338 10.34 -25.76 7.30
CA VAL A 338 9.33 -24.97 8.03
C VAL A 338 9.15 -23.61 7.34
N ILE A 339 7.91 -23.16 7.24
CA ILE A 339 7.54 -21.83 6.76
C ILE A 339 6.99 -21.03 7.93
N TYR A 340 7.42 -19.79 8.05
CA TYR A 340 6.84 -18.76 8.91
C TYR A 340 6.11 -17.77 8.01
N PHE A 341 4.85 -17.47 8.32
CA PHE A 341 4.00 -16.66 7.47
C PHE A 341 3.03 -15.81 8.29
N MET A 342 2.64 -14.67 7.74
CA MET A 342 1.55 -13.86 8.28
C MET A 342 0.24 -14.28 7.63
N ALA A 343 -0.82 -14.33 8.43
CA ALA A 343 -2.17 -14.64 7.97
C ALA A 343 -3.21 -13.90 8.83
N GLY A 344 -4.40 -13.70 8.25
CA GLY A 344 -5.54 -13.11 8.94
C GLY A 344 -6.81 -13.93 8.74
N GLY A 345 -7.81 -13.70 9.61
CA GLY A 345 -9.13 -14.34 9.52
C GLY A 345 -9.25 -15.73 10.15
N ARG A 346 -8.15 -16.32 10.65
CA ARG A 346 -8.16 -17.67 11.24
C ARG A 346 -8.65 -17.68 12.68
N GLU A 347 -8.37 -16.64 13.45
CA GLU A 347 -8.72 -16.57 14.87
C GLU A 347 -10.17 -16.09 15.02
N ALA A 348 -11.06 -17.02 15.39
CA ALA A 348 -12.49 -16.78 15.46
C ALA A 348 -12.86 -15.64 16.41
N GLY A 349 -13.80 -14.78 16.00
CA GLY A 349 -14.28 -13.65 16.79
C GLY A 349 -13.40 -12.40 16.74
N ASN A 350 -12.24 -12.45 16.09
CA ASN A 350 -11.38 -11.30 15.85
C ASN A 350 -11.75 -10.58 14.55
N ASP A 351 -11.28 -9.34 14.40
CA ASP A 351 -11.23 -8.66 13.11
C ASP A 351 -10.36 -9.49 12.15
N PRO A 352 -10.87 -9.94 10.98
CA PRO A 352 -10.09 -10.77 10.06
C PRO A 352 -8.86 -10.08 9.49
N TYR A 353 -8.77 -8.76 9.65
CA TYR A 353 -7.60 -7.97 9.28
C TYR A 353 -6.58 -7.79 10.42
N PHE A 354 -6.69 -8.56 11.51
CA PHE A 354 -5.60 -8.75 12.45
C PHE A 354 -4.63 -9.80 11.92
N GLY A 355 -3.44 -9.35 11.54
CA GLY A 355 -2.37 -10.22 11.09
C GLY A 355 -1.68 -10.91 12.26
N HIS A 356 -1.54 -12.24 12.16
CA HIS A 356 -0.83 -13.07 13.12
C HIS A 356 0.31 -13.84 12.45
N LEU A 357 1.39 -14.09 13.20
CA LEU A 357 2.48 -14.95 12.73
C LEU A 357 2.16 -16.41 13.06
N TYR A 358 2.30 -17.25 12.04
CA TYR A 358 2.18 -18.71 12.12
C TYR A 358 3.45 -19.39 11.65
N ARG A 359 3.59 -20.66 12.03
CA ARG A 359 4.53 -21.60 11.40
C ARG A 359 3.78 -22.82 10.91
N VAL A 360 4.32 -23.47 9.88
CA VAL A 360 3.81 -24.74 9.35
C VAL A 360 4.97 -25.53 8.71
N ASN A 361 4.91 -26.85 8.75
CA ASN A 361 5.85 -27.68 7.98
C ASN A 361 5.47 -27.68 6.49
N PHE A 362 6.43 -27.97 5.59
CA PHE A 362 6.18 -28.02 4.14
C PHE A 362 5.10 -29.04 3.74
N ASP A 363 4.90 -30.11 4.51
CA ASP A 363 3.86 -31.12 4.30
C ASP A 363 2.47 -30.69 4.83
N GLY A 364 2.36 -29.47 5.38
CA GLY A 364 1.13 -28.94 5.97
C GLY A 364 0.87 -29.35 7.41
N SER A 365 1.70 -30.22 8.00
CA SER A 365 1.58 -30.59 9.40
C SER A 365 2.14 -29.53 10.35
N GLY A 366 1.80 -29.62 11.64
CA GLY A 366 2.42 -28.82 12.70
C GLY A 366 2.12 -27.32 12.61
N MET A 367 1.04 -26.90 11.96
CA MET A 367 0.65 -25.48 11.91
C MET A 367 0.32 -24.97 13.32
N SER A 368 0.98 -23.89 13.72
CA SER A 368 0.81 -23.28 15.05
C SER A 368 0.86 -21.76 15.01
N LEU A 369 0.03 -21.13 15.84
CA LEU A 369 0.00 -19.69 16.08
C LEU A 369 1.17 -19.29 17.00
N LEU A 370 1.95 -18.28 16.61
CA LEU A 370 3.11 -17.81 17.38
C LEU A 370 2.84 -16.50 18.11
N THR A 371 1.80 -15.78 17.73
CA THR A 371 1.40 -14.47 18.28
C THR A 371 -0.06 -14.54 18.73
N PRO A 372 -0.35 -15.10 19.94
CA PRO A 372 -1.71 -15.45 20.35
C PRO A 372 -2.56 -14.29 20.88
N GLU A 373 -1.98 -13.13 21.17
CA GLU A 373 -2.72 -11.99 21.71
C GLU A 373 -3.68 -11.41 20.65
N VAL A 374 -4.83 -10.91 21.13
CA VAL A 374 -5.80 -10.25 20.25
C VAL A 374 -5.26 -8.91 19.75
N GLY A 375 -5.08 -8.78 18.45
CA GLY A 375 -4.60 -7.56 17.83
C GLY A 375 -3.90 -7.81 16.50
N ASN A 376 -3.52 -6.72 15.85
CA ASN A 376 -2.67 -6.77 14.67
C ASN A 376 -1.20 -6.80 15.11
N HIS A 377 -0.46 -7.80 14.62
CA HIS A 377 0.93 -8.03 14.94
C HIS A 377 1.86 -7.52 13.84
N ASP A 378 2.81 -6.69 14.23
CA ASP A 378 3.93 -6.25 13.40
C ASP A 378 5.20 -6.97 13.88
N VAL A 379 5.59 -8.00 13.14
CA VAL A 379 6.66 -8.92 13.54
C VAL A 379 7.94 -8.60 12.80
N THR A 380 9.03 -8.45 13.56
CA THR A 380 10.39 -8.33 13.01
C THR A 380 11.23 -9.53 13.40
N LEU A 381 11.52 -10.40 12.42
CA LEU A 381 12.36 -11.59 12.62
C LEU A 381 13.82 -11.20 12.76
N ALA A 382 14.54 -11.81 13.70
CA ALA A 382 15.99 -11.63 13.81
C ALA A 382 16.70 -12.30 12.62
N PRO A 383 17.79 -11.69 12.09
CA PRO A 383 18.53 -12.25 10.96
C PRO A 383 19.10 -13.66 11.23
N ASN A 384 19.46 -13.96 12.49
CA ASN A 384 19.93 -15.30 12.91
C ASN A 384 18.80 -16.32 12.97
N GLY A 385 17.52 -15.90 12.85
CA GLY A 385 16.36 -16.77 12.86
C GLY A 385 16.08 -17.49 14.18
N GLN A 386 16.55 -16.98 15.31
CA GLN A 386 16.37 -17.61 16.64
C GLN A 386 15.27 -16.99 17.46
N TYR A 387 14.89 -15.75 17.17
CA TYR A 387 13.86 -14.99 17.88
C TYR A 387 13.22 -13.93 16.99
N PHE A 388 12.17 -13.31 17.48
CA PHE A 388 11.53 -12.18 16.84
C PHE A 388 10.99 -11.18 17.86
N VAL A 389 10.88 -9.92 17.42
CA VAL A 389 10.17 -8.85 18.12
C VAL A 389 8.76 -8.77 17.57
N ASP A 390 7.79 -8.84 18.46
CA ASP A 390 6.37 -8.81 18.19
C ASP A 390 5.76 -7.52 18.78
N ASN A 391 5.37 -6.58 17.91
CA ASN A 391 4.60 -5.39 18.30
C ASN A 391 3.14 -5.64 17.97
N TYR A 392 2.28 -5.68 18.97
CA TYR A 392 0.86 -5.86 18.70
C TYR A 392 0.00 -4.75 19.31
N SER A 393 -1.11 -4.48 18.66
CA SER A 393 -2.07 -3.46 19.07
C SER A 393 -3.39 -3.65 18.32
N THR A 394 -4.42 -2.91 18.75
CA THR A 394 -5.65 -2.76 17.98
C THR A 394 -5.87 -1.28 17.67
N PRO A 395 -6.82 -0.89 16.81
CA PRO A 395 -7.09 0.52 16.55
C PRO A 395 -7.39 1.36 17.80
N ASN A 396 -7.89 0.72 18.85
CA ASN A 396 -8.28 1.36 20.11
C ASN A 396 -7.45 0.92 21.34
N THR A 397 -6.44 0.07 21.17
CA THR A 397 -5.55 -0.38 22.25
C THR A 397 -4.11 -0.06 21.88
N PRO A 398 -3.38 0.71 22.71
CA PRO A 398 -1.99 1.07 22.47
C PRO A 398 -1.06 -0.13 22.33
N SER A 399 0.07 0.05 21.63
CA SER A 399 1.00 -1.02 21.30
C SER A 399 1.73 -1.58 22.53
N VAL A 400 1.92 -2.90 22.47
CA VAL A 400 2.77 -3.68 23.37
C VAL A 400 3.82 -4.38 22.51
N ALA A 401 5.08 -4.37 22.96
CA ALA A 401 6.18 -5.07 22.31
C ALA A 401 6.71 -6.20 23.19
N ILE A 402 6.84 -7.38 22.58
CA ILE A 402 7.30 -8.62 23.24
C ILE A 402 8.43 -9.24 22.42
N LEU A 403 9.44 -9.77 23.12
CA LEU A 403 10.45 -10.65 22.53
C LEU A 403 9.99 -12.10 22.66
N ARG A 404 10.00 -12.84 21.55
CA ARG A 404 9.63 -14.27 21.48
C ARG A 404 10.69 -15.12 20.80
N ASP A 405 10.79 -16.38 21.18
CA ASP A 405 11.52 -17.38 20.41
C ASP A 405 10.72 -17.85 19.17
N MET A 406 11.35 -18.63 18.30
CA MET A 406 10.72 -19.14 17.07
C MET A 406 9.64 -20.21 17.30
N THR A 407 9.34 -20.55 18.54
CA THR A 407 8.16 -21.36 18.93
C THR A 407 6.96 -20.52 19.36
N GLY A 408 7.13 -19.19 19.46
CA GLY A 408 6.14 -18.23 19.96
C GLY A 408 6.21 -18.03 21.47
N LYS A 409 7.10 -18.72 22.19
CA LYS A 409 7.25 -18.55 23.64
C LYS A 409 7.82 -17.17 23.95
N LYS A 410 7.19 -16.46 24.87
CA LYS A 410 7.67 -15.17 25.38
C LYS A 410 8.99 -15.33 26.13
N ILE A 411 9.99 -14.57 25.71
CA ILE A 411 11.29 -14.41 26.40
C ILE A 411 11.24 -13.24 27.37
N ALA A 412 10.77 -12.06 26.88
CA ALA A 412 10.71 -10.84 27.69
C ALA A 412 9.62 -9.88 27.21
N ASP A 413 9.10 -9.06 28.11
CA ASP A 413 8.37 -7.85 27.78
C ASP A 413 9.38 -6.76 27.42
N LEU A 414 9.17 -6.05 26.31
CA LEU A 414 10.07 -4.98 25.86
C LEU A 414 9.52 -3.61 26.23
N GLU A 415 8.39 -3.22 25.62
CA GLU A 415 7.76 -1.91 25.87
C GLU A 415 6.22 -2.03 25.86
N LYS A 416 5.61 -1.08 26.55
CA LYS A 416 4.18 -0.80 26.50
C LYS A 416 3.97 0.68 26.28
N ALA A 417 3.24 1.05 25.24
CA ALA A 417 2.98 2.44 24.94
C ALA A 417 2.20 3.13 26.05
N ASP A 418 2.68 4.31 26.43
CA ASP A 418 1.99 5.20 27.39
C ASP A 418 1.28 6.31 26.63
N VAL A 419 -0.04 6.35 26.75
CA VAL A 419 -0.94 7.34 26.15
C VAL A 419 -1.58 8.26 27.17
N SER A 420 -1.06 8.32 28.41
CA SER A 420 -1.63 9.13 29.50
C SER A 420 -1.69 10.61 29.14
N ARG A 421 -0.63 11.15 28.52
CA ARG A 421 -0.59 12.54 28.03
C ARG A 421 -1.57 12.80 26.90
N LEU A 422 -1.78 11.82 26.02
CA LEU A 422 -2.77 11.88 24.94
C LEU A 422 -4.20 11.89 25.53
N SER A 423 -4.47 11.02 26.50
CA SER A 423 -5.77 10.98 27.20
C SER A 423 -6.06 12.28 27.96
N ALA A 424 -5.03 12.92 28.54
CA ALA A 424 -5.16 14.17 29.27
C ALA A 424 -5.66 15.35 28.42
N ILE A 425 -5.48 15.34 27.10
CA ILE A 425 -6.04 16.36 26.20
C ILE A 425 -7.48 16.06 25.74
N GLY A 426 -8.11 15.01 26.28
CA GLY A 426 -9.46 14.59 25.94
C GLY A 426 -9.54 13.68 24.71
N TRP A 427 -8.42 13.20 24.18
CA TRP A 427 -8.41 12.27 23.07
C TRP A 427 -9.13 10.96 23.43
N LYS A 428 -9.92 10.45 22.50
CA LYS A 428 -10.59 9.16 22.61
C LYS A 428 -10.22 8.27 21.44
N ALA A 429 -10.03 6.99 21.72
CA ALA A 429 -9.81 6.00 20.67
C ALA A 429 -11.06 5.86 19.78
N PRO A 430 -10.90 5.55 18.48
CA PRO A 430 -12.03 5.21 17.63
C PRO A 430 -12.75 3.97 18.15
N THR A 431 -14.07 3.91 17.91
CA THR A 431 -14.88 2.74 18.25
C THR A 431 -14.83 1.75 17.11
N PRO A 432 -14.30 0.52 17.30
CA PRO A 432 -14.46 -0.54 16.32
C PRO A 432 -15.94 -0.87 16.11
N ILE A 433 -16.34 -1.01 14.86
CA ILE A 433 -17.71 -1.34 14.46
C ILE A 433 -17.72 -2.56 13.54
N VAL A 434 -18.79 -3.31 13.59
CA VAL A 434 -19.10 -4.38 12.66
C VAL A 434 -20.52 -4.14 12.14
N VAL A 435 -20.69 -4.16 10.83
CA VAL A 435 -21.96 -4.03 10.14
C VAL A 435 -22.09 -5.11 9.08
N LYS A 436 -23.30 -5.39 8.61
CA LYS A 436 -23.52 -6.35 7.53
C LYS A 436 -23.41 -5.67 6.17
N SER A 437 -22.89 -6.42 5.18
CA SER A 437 -22.93 -6.03 3.77
C SER A 437 -24.35 -5.79 3.27
N ARG A 438 -24.49 -5.19 2.09
CA ARG A 438 -25.75 -4.84 1.44
C ARG A 438 -26.75 -6.00 1.34
N ASP A 439 -26.25 -7.21 1.18
CA ASP A 439 -27.01 -8.46 1.09
C ASP A 439 -27.06 -9.26 2.40
N GLY A 440 -26.40 -8.77 3.45
CA GLY A 440 -26.29 -9.44 4.75
C GLY A 440 -25.34 -10.64 4.78
N ALA A 441 -24.66 -10.96 3.68
CA ALA A 441 -23.83 -12.16 3.55
C ALA A 441 -22.51 -12.08 4.31
N PHE A 442 -21.97 -10.88 4.48
CA PHE A 442 -20.65 -10.67 5.08
C PHE A 442 -20.69 -9.71 6.26
N ASP A 443 -19.82 -9.93 7.24
CA ASP A 443 -19.48 -8.93 8.23
C ASP A 443 -18.41 -7.97 7.63
N LEU A 444 -18.72 -6.67 7.75
CA LEU A 444 -17.84 -5.59 7.34
C LEU A 444 -17.32 -4.89 8.60
N TYR A 445 -16.03 -4.66 8.63
CA TYR A 445 -15.34 -4.10 9.78
C TYR A 445 -15.03 -2.63 9.54
N GLY A 446 -15.16 -1.82 10.59
CA GLY A 446 -15.02 -0.39 10.47
C GLY A 446 -14.53 0.28 11.75
N LEU A 447 -14.30 1.60 11.64
CA LEU A 447 -14.00 2.48 12.76
C LEU A 447 -14.95 3.66 12.76
N MET A 448 -15.45 4.03 13.92
CA MET A 448 -16.30 5.21 14.13
C MET A 448 -15.62 6.18 15.08
N TYR A 449 -15.60 7.45 14.69
CA TYR A 449 -15.09 8.58 15.47
C TYR A 449 -16.25 9.46 15.87
N THR A 450 -16.25 9.91 17.12
CA THR A 450 -17.26 10.80 17.66
C THR A 450 -16.60 11.97 18.37
N PRO A 451 -17.29 13.13 18.51
CA PRO A 451 -16.80 14.23 19.33
C PRO A 451 -16.39 13.78 20.74
N SER A 452 -15.29 14.30 21.26
CA SER A 452 -14.85 13.98 22.62
C SER A 452 -15.90 14.36 23.69
N ASN A 453 -16.74 15.38 23.39
CA ASN A 453 -17.84 15.87 24.19
C ASN A 453 -19.23 15.48 23.66
N LEU A 454 -19.33 14.29 23.01
CA LEU A 454 -20.60 13.81 22.44
C LEU A 454 -21.76 13.92 23.44
N ASP A 455 -22.83 14.59 23.04
CA ASP A 455 -24.14 14.58 23.71
C ASP A 455 -25.12 13.68 22.94
N ALA A 456 -25.42 12.52 23.48
CA ALA A 456 -26.29 11.53 22.83
C ALA A 456 -27.74 11.99 22.61
N LYS A 457 -28.15 13.14 23.19
CA LYS A 457 -29.46 13.76 22.95
C LYS A 457 -29.49 14.64 21.71
N ARG A 458 -28.35 14.99 21.14
CA ARG A 458 -28.24 15.80 19.93
C ARG A 458 -28.11 14.92 18.70
N LYS A 459 -28.44 15.47 17.54
CA LYS A 459 -28.21 14.84 16.22
C LYS A 459 -26.94 15.39 15.60
N TYR A 460 -26.11 14.48 15.09
CA TYR A 460 -24.83 14.78 14.43
C TYR A 460 -24.85 14.32 12.99
N PRO A 461 -24.45 15.18 12.03
CA PRO A 461 -24.20 14.73 10.67
C PRO A 461 -23.15 13.62 10.67
N ILE A 462 -23.25 12.70 9.71
CA ILE A 462 -22.26 11.62 9.54
C ILE A 462 -21.44 11.85 8.28
N ILE A 463 -20.14 11.63 8.36
CA ILE A 463 -19.19 11.69 7.25
C ILE A 463 -18.63 10.29 7.04
N ASP A 464 -18.72 9.77 5.83
CA ASP A 464 -18.05 8.57 5.37
C ASP A 464 -16.68 8.96 4.76
N TYR A 465 -15.58 8.52 5.38
CA TYR A 465 -14.27 8.55 4.75
C TYR A 465 -14.07 7.25 3.99
N ILE A 466 -14.04 7.33 2.66
CA ILE A 466 -14.00 6.15 1.80
C ILE A 466 -12.66 6.03 1.04
N TYR A 467 -12.12 4.81 1.04
CA TYR A 467 -11.18 4.30 0.06
C TYR A 467 -11.63 2.86 -0.25
N PRO A 468 -12.35 2.62 -1.36
CA PRO A 468 -12.86 1.30 -1.68
C PRO A 468 -11.72 0.38 -2.14
N GLY A 469 -11.91 -0.94 -2.06
CA GLY A 469 -10.99 -1.87 -2.71
C GLY A 469 -10.76 -1.51 -4.19
N PRO A 470 -10.07 -2.34 -4.95
CA PRO A 470 -9.69 -3.71 -4.63
C PRO A 470 -8.29 -3.88 -4.01
N GLN A 471 -7.39 -2.89 -4.14
CA GLN A 471 -6.00 -3.03 -3.63
C GLN A 471 -5.85 -2.66 -2.15
N GLY A 472 -6.86 -2.20 -1.50
CA GLY A 472 -6.83 -1.78 -0.10
C GLY A 472 -8.21 -1.48 0.45
N GLY A 473 -8.30 -0.82 1.59
CA GLY A 473 -9.55 -0.42 2.22
C GLY A 473 -9.43 0.91 2.96
N SER A 474 -10.56 1.42 3.44
CA SER A 474 -10.68 2.72 4.11
C SER A 474 -9.86 2.81 5.42
N ILE A 475 -9.70 1.70 6.12
CA ILE A 475 -9.01 1.68 7.42
C ILE A 475 -7.51 1.49 7.27
N GLY A 476 -7.07 0.67 6.31
CA GLY A 476 -5.68 0.26 6.17
C GLY A 476 -5.21 -0.56 7.38
N SER A 477 -4.04 -0.22 7.96
CA SER A 477 -3.49 -0.94 9.10
C SER A 477 -4.43 -0.98 10.31
N ARG A 478 -4.58 -2.14 10.94
CA ARG A 478 -5.32 -2.34 12.19
C ARG A 478 -4.50 -2.05 13.45
N SER A 479 -3.27 -1.61 13.32
CA SER A 479 -2.45 -1.22 14.46
C SER A 479 -2.95 0.10 15.08
N PHE A 480 -2.59 0.34 16.34
CA PHE A 480 -2.89 1.59 17.04
C PHE A 480 -2.31 2.80 16.31
N SER A 481 -3.14 3.82 16.17
CA SER A 481 -2.72 5.15 15.73
C SER A 481 -3.55 6.22 16.45
N ALA A 482 -2.89 7.21 17.03
CA ALA A 482 -3.57 8.32 17.68
C ALA A 482 -4.24 9.28 16.70
N SER A 483 -3.87 9.24 15.43
CA SER A 483 -4.49 10.00 14.35
C SER A 483 -4.52 9.18 13.06
N ARG A 484 -5.69 9.02 12.48
CA ARG A 484 -5.90 8.39 11.18
C ARG A 484 -6.43 9.46 10.24
N GLY A 485 -5.52 10.12 9.51
CA GLY A 485 -5.85 11.31 8.74
C GLY A 485 -6.41 12.42 9.65
N ASP A 486 -7.52 13.00 9.24
CA ASP A 486 -8.23 14.05 9.99
C ASP A 486 -9.59 13.60 10.56
N ASN A 487 -9.83 12.27 10.66
CA ASN A 487 -11.13 11.74 11.08
C ASN A 487 -11.55 12.20 12.49
N GLN A 488 -10.63 12.12 13.49
CA GLN A 488 -10.94 12.64 14.83
C GLN A 488 -11.06 14.16 14.85
N ALA A 489 -10.29 14.87 14.03
CA ALA A 489 -10.40 16.33 13.90
C ALA A 489 -11.78 16.74 13.37
N LEU A 490 -12.27 16.08 12.33
CA LEU A 490 -13.65 16.27 11.81
C LEU A 490 -14.68 15.93 12.89
N ALA A 491 -14.47 14.89 13.69
CA ALA A 491 -15.35 14.56 14.78
C ALA A 491 -15.40 15.71 15.82
N GLU A 492 -14.28 16.32 16.19
CA GLU A 492 -14.21 17.47 17.11
C GLU A 492 -14.93 18.73 16.57
N LEU A 493 -15.11 18.82 15.24
CA LEU A 493 -15.94 19.87 14.62
C LEU A 493 -17.45 19.60 14.68
N GLY A 494 -17.87 18.45 15.23
CA GLY A 494 -19.27 18.14 15.47
C GLY A 494 -19.88 17.14 14.50
N PHE A 495 -19.07 16.27 13.92
CA PHE A 495 -19.51 15.17 13.05
C PHE A 495 -19.34 13.80 13.73
N VAL A 496 -20.11 12.82 13.29
CA VAL A 496 -19.70 11.41 13.41
C VAL A 496 -18.95 11.07 12.14
N VAL A 497 -17.77 10.44 12.25
CA VAL A 497 -16.99 10.03 11.09
C VAL A 497 -16.85 8.51 11.09
N VAL A 498 -17.04 7.87 9.94
CA VAL A 498 -16.88 6.43 9.79
C VAL A 498 -15.89 6.09 8.68
N GLN A 499 -15.21 4.96 8.87
CA GLN A 499 -14.46 4.25 7.85
C GLN A 499 -14.97 2.82 7.88
N ILE A 500 -15.51 2.33 6.76
CA ILE A 500 -16.01 0.95 6.66
C ILE A 500 -15.28 0.28 5.51
N ASP A 501 -14.62 -0.86 5.78
CA ASP A 501 -14.08 -1.69 4.72
C ASP A 501 -15.21 -2.52 4.13
N GLY A 502 -15.64 -2.15 2.92
CA GLY A 502 -16.70 -2.82 2.18
C GLY A 502 -16.24 -4.15 1.57
N THR A 503 -17.11 -4.76 0.82
CA THR A 503 -16.75 -5.87 -0.07
C THR A 503 -15.67 -5.42 -1.06
N CYS A 504 -15.04 -6.33 -1.81
CA CYS A 504 -13.91 -6.07 -2.71
C CYS A 504 -12.56 -5.77 -2.04
N ASN A 505 -12.48 -5.67 -0.72
CA ASN A 505 -11.19 -5.51 -0.05
C ASN A 505 -10.38 -6.81 -0.11
N PRO A 506 -9.04 -6.73 -0.26
CA PRO A 506 -8.17 -7.89 -0.30
C PRO A 506 -8.04 -8.58 1.08
N LEU A 507 -7.24 -9.65 1.16
CA LEU A 507 -6.87 -10.37 2.38
C LEU A 507 -8.02 -11.12 3.04
N ARG A 508 -9.09 -11.38 2.29
CA ARG A 508 -10.23 -12.24 2.67
C ARG A 508 -10.41 -13.37 1.65
N SER A 509 -11.59 -13.99 1.58
CA SER A 509 -11.86 -14.99 0.56
C SER A 509 -11.86 -14.36 -0.84
N LYS A 510 -11.47 -15.13 -1.84
CA LYS A 510 -11.53 -14.71 -3.25
C LYS A 510 -12.94 -14.24 -3.63
N LYS A 511 -13.97 -14.97 -3.22
CA LYS A 511 -15.37 -14.57 -3.43
C LYS A 511 -15.69 -13.17 -2.88
N PHE A 512 -15.12 -12.77 -1.73
CA PHE A 512 -15.32 -11.45 -1.15
C PHE A 512 -14.56 -10.37 -1.93
N HIS A 513 -13.32 -10.67 -2.35
CA HIS A 513 -12.47 -9.75 -3.10
C HIS A 513 -13.02 -9.51 -4.51
N ASP A 514 -13.50 -10.54 -5.19
CA ASP A 514 -13.94 -10.49 -6.59
C ASP A 514 -15.34 -9.87 -6.80
N ILE A 515 -16.07 -9.47 -5.74
CA ILE A 515 -17.44 -8.94 -5.87
C ILE A 515 -17.54 -7.78 -6.87
N CYS A 516 -16.55 -6.91 -6.91
CA CYS A 516 -16.53 -5.76 -7.82
C CYS A 516 -15.72 -5.98 -9.08
N TYR A 517 -15.14 -7.17 -9.30
CA TYR A 517 -14.40 -7.44 -10.53
C TYR A 517 -15.26 -7.13 -11.77
N GLY A 518 -14.69 -6.41 -12.72
CA GLY A 518 -15.40 -5.95 -13.92
C GLY A 518 -16.32 -4.74 -13.71
N ASN A 519 -16.54 -4.29 -12.46
CA ASN A 519 -17.39 -3.14 -12.14
C ASN A 519 -16.84 -2.31 -10.98
N MET A 520 -15.78 -1.56 -11.21
CA MET A 520 -15.19 -0.67 -10.21
C MET A 520 -16.11 0.50 -9.82
N ALA A 521 -17.14 0.81 -10.59
CA ALA A 521 -18.14 1.81 -10.22
C ALA A 521 -19.03 1.40 -9.04
N ASP A 522 -19.01 0.14 -8.63
CA ASP A 522 -19.64 -0.33 -7.39
C ASP A 522 -19.08 0.46 -6.19
N ASN A 523 -17.75 0.64 -6.14
CA ASN A 523 -17.07 1.39 -5.08
C ASN A 523 -17.54 1.04 -3.68
N THR A 524 -18.12 -0.14 -3.47
CA THR A 524 -18.73 -0.61 -2.22
C THR A 524 -19.81 0.32 -1.64
N LEU A 525 -20.37 1.23 -2.45
CA LEU A 525 -21.28 2.30 -1.98
C LEU A 525 -22.56 1.77 -1.34
N GLU A 526 -23.11 0.69 -1.84
CA GLU A 526 -24.30 0.07 -1.24
C GLU A 526 -23.96 -0.55 0.13
N ASP A 527 -22.74 -1.06 0.32
CA ASP A 527 -22.27 -1.52 1.63
C ASP A 527 -22.11 -0.35 2.61
N GLN A 528 -21.56 0.79 2.15
CA GLN A 528 -21.44 1.99 2.96
C GLN A 528 -22.82 2.48 3.41
N ILE A 529 -23.77 2.56 2.48
CA ILE A 529 -25.16 2.97 2.77
C ILE A 529 -25.81 2.00 3.78
N ALA A 530 -25.67 0.69 3.57
CA ALA A 530 -26.22 -0.32 4.47
C ALA A 530 -25.60 -0.23 5.87
N GLY A 531 -24.28 -0.08 5.95
CA GLY A 531 -23.54 0.10 7.20
C GLY A 531 -23.95 1.35 7.96
N ILE A 532 -24.00 2.50 7.29
CA ILE A 532 -24.41 3.79 7.89
C ILE A 532 -25.83 3.71 8.44
N LYS A 533 -26.77 3.09 7.71
CA LYS A 533 -28.15 2.87 8.20
C LYS A 533 -28.21 1.99 9.44
N GLN A 534 -27.42 0.92 9.48
CA GLN A 534 -27.33 0.04 10.67
C GLN A 534 -26.73 0.79 11.87
N LEU A 535 -25.71 1.63 11.64
CA LEU A 535 -25.13 2.46 12.70
C LEU A 535 -26.14 3.49 13.22
N ALA A 536 -26.91 4.13 12.37
CA ALA A 536 -27.95 5.09 12.78
C ALA A 536 -29.09 4.43 13.57
N ALA A 537 -29.44 3.19 13.25
CA ALA A 537 -30.41 2.40 14.02
C ALA A 537 -29.85 2.06 15.41
N LYS A 538 -28.56 1.77 15.52
CA LYS A 538 -27.89 1.48 16.80
C LYS A 538 -27.58 2.72 17.63
N TYR A 539 -27.23 3.82 16.96
CA TYR A 539 -26.82 5.08 17.58
C TYR A 539 -27.75 6.22 17.15
N PRO A 540 -28.86 6.47 17.89
CA PRO A 540 -29.89 7.42 17.49
C PRO A 540 -29.41 8.88 17.34
N TYR A 541 -28.21 9.22 17.79
CA TYR A 541 -27.62 10.54 17.61
C TYR A 541 -27.09 10.75 16.17
N ILE A 542 -26.99 9.74 15.33
CA ILE A 542 -26.59 9.86 13.91
C ILE A 542 -27.78 10.41 13.11
N ASP A 543 -27.50 11.41 12.26
CA ASP A 543 -28.50 12.08 11.42
C ASP A 543 -28.36 11.61 9.96
N LEU A 544 -29.31 10.79 9.52
CA LEU A 544 -29.34 10.28 8.13
C LEU A 544 -29.79 11.32 7.09
N ASP A 545 -30.33 12.46 7.52
CA ASP A 545 -30.70 13.56 6.61
C ASP A 545 -29.45 14.40 6.23
N ARG A 546 -28.35 14.23 6.96
CA ARG A 546 -27.10 14.95 6.78
C ARG A 546 -25.92 13.99 6.66
N VAL A 547 -25.80 13.31 5.52
CA VAL A 547 -24.73 12.36 5.21
C VAL A 547 -23.74 13.00 4.25
N GLY A 548 -22.48 13.08 4.66
CA GLY A 548 -21.36 13.50 3.82
C GLY A 548 -20.46 12.33 3.43
N ILE A 549 -19.64 12.51 2.39
CA ILE A 549 -18.65 11.54 1.95
C ILE A 549 -17.42 12.26 1.42
N TRP A 550 -16.25 11.72 1.67
CA TRP A 550 -15.01 12.20 1.04
C TRP A 550 -13.98 11.11 0.87
N GLY A 551 -13.12 11.29 -0.10
CA GLY A 551 -11.97 10.44 -0.32
C GLY A 551 -11.01 11.01 -1.36
N HIS A 552 -9.81 10.44 -1.38
CA HIS A 552 -8.72 10.81 -2.27
C HIS A 552 -8.41 9.65 -3.23
N SER A 553 -8.00 9.94 -4.47
CA SER A 553 -7.63 8.91 -5.46
C SER A 553 -8.84 7.99 -5.77
N GLY A 554 -8.74 6.67 -5.59
CA GLY A 554 -9.89 5.76 -5.64
C GLY A 554 -11.05 6.19 -4.74
N GLY A 555 -10.77 6.82 -3.59
CA GLY A 555 -11.78 7.43 -2.74
C GLY A 555 -12.43 8.67 -3.36
N GLY A 556 -11.70 9.43 -4.16
CA GLY A 556 -12.25 10.55 -4.96
C GLY A 556 -13.19 10.04 -6.05
N PHE A 557 -12.80 8.96 -6.74
CA PHE A 557 -13.68 8.26 -7.69
C PHE A 557 -14.97 7.80 -7.00
N ALA A 558 -14.86 7.12 -5.86
CA ALA A 558 -16.02 6.65 -5.09
C ALA A 558 -16.90 7.79 -4.61
N THR A 559 -16.32 8.90 -4.14
CA THR A 559 -17.07 10.07 -3.68
C THR A 559 -17.92 10.70 -4.79
N ALA A 560 -17.34 10.91 -5.97
CA ALA A 560 -18.12 11.43 -7.11
C ALA A 560 -19.19 10.43 -7.55
N ALA A 561 -18.88 9.12 -7.60
CA ALA A 561 -19.85 8.08 -7.87
C ALA A 561 -21.01 8.10 -6.86
N ALA A 562 -20.74 8.26 -5.56
CA ALA A 562 -21.74 8.37 -4.51
C ALA A 562 -22.69 9.56 -4.74
N MET A 563 -22.14 10.73 -5.05
CA MET A 563 -22.92 11.95 -5.30
C MET A 563 -23.79 11.87 -6.56
N PHE A 564 -23.39 11.08 -7.54
CA PHE A 564 -24.11 10.95 -8.81
C PHE A 564 -25.05 9.73 -8.86
N ARG A 565 -24.71 8.63 -8.19
CA ARG A 565 -25.51 7.39 -8.22
C ARG A 565 -26.47 7.27 -7.05
N PHE A 566 -26.15 7.91 -5.91
CA PHE A 566 -26.96 7.92 -4.69
C PHE A 566 -27.23 9.35 -4.17
N PRO A 567 -27.71 10.28 -5.05
CA PRO A 567 -27.83 11.71 -4.73
C PRO A 567 -28.89 12.01 -3.65
N ASP A 568 -29.79 11.06 -3.38
CA ASP A 568 -30.81 11.19 -2.32
C ASP A 568 -30.25 10.76 -0.96
N PHE A 569 -29.15 10.05 -0.90
CA PHE A 569 -28.51 9.64 0.35
C PHE A 569 -27.38 10.60 0.74
N PHE A 570 -26.40 10.80 -0.13
CA PHE A 570 -25.27 11.68 0.12
C PHE A 570 -25.60 13.14 -0.22
N LYS A 571 -25.40 14.05 0.75
CA LYS A 571 -25.77 15.47 0.64
C LYS A 571 -24.58 16.36 0.31
N VAL A 572 -23.39 16.00 0.79
CA VAL A 572 -22.14 16.75 0.58
C VAL A 572 -21.01 15.77 0.25
N GLY A 573 -20.34 16.00 -0.87
CA GLY A 573 -19.19 15.20 -1.30
C GLY A 573 -17.93 16.05 -1.52
N ILE A 574 -16.77 15.52 -1.15
CA ILE A 574 -15.47 16.11 -1.47
C ILE A 574 -14.63 15.05 -2.15
N SER A 575 -14.49 15.19 -3.45
CA SER A 575 -13.77 14.25 -4.33
C SER A 575 -12.38 14.81 -4.66
N GLU A 576 -11.36 14.15 -4.14
CA GLU A 576 -9.97 14.59 -4.31
C GLU A 576 -9.21 13.64 -5.25
N SER A 577 -8.63 14.17 -6.34
CA SER A 577 -7.74 13.46 -7.30
C SER A 577 -8.30 12.10 -7.78
N GLY A 578 -9.61 12.04 -8.09
CA GLY A 578 -10.27 10.79 -8.47
C GLY A 578 -9.99 10.35 -9.91
N ASN A 579 -9.77 9.05 -10.11
CA ASN A 579 -9.68 8.39 -11.42
C ASN A 579 -11.07 8.14 -12.02
N HIS A 580 -11.76 9.22 -12.37
CA HIS A 580 -13.19 9.24 -12.70
C HIS A 580 -13.56 8.45 -13.96
N ASP A 581 -12.61 8.19 -14.83
CA ASP A 581 -12.73 7.32 -16.00
C ASP A 581 -11.48 6.45 -16.13
N ASN A 582 -11.60 5.17 -15.83
CA ASN A 582 -10.46 4.26 -15.84
C ASN A 582 -9.89 3.97 -17.25
N ARG A 583 -10.51 4.48 -18.32
CA ARG A 583 -9.89 4.53 -19.66
C ARG A 583 -8.76 5.55 -19.75
N ASN A 584 -8.73 6.51 -18.80
CA ASN A 584 -7.72 7.56 -18.65
C ASN A 584 -6.85 7.34 -17.39
N TYR A 585 -6.75 6.11 -16.93
CA TYR A 585 -5.88 5.70 -15.85
C TYR A 585 -4.98 4.54 -16.30
N GLU A 586 -3.90 4.26 -15.60
CA GLU A 586 -2.91 3.26 -15.98
C GLU A 586 -3.54 1.91 -16.32
N ASP A 587 -3.07 1.29 -17.41
CA ASP A 587 -3.58 0.03 -17.92
C ASP A 587 -3.47 -1.11 -16.92
N ASP A 588 -2.35 -1.24 -16.23
CA ASP A 588 -2.06 -2.29 -15.27
C ASP A 588 -3.15 -2.38 -14.17
N TRP A 589 -3.52 -1.25 -13.55
CA TRP A 589 -4.60 -1.22 -12.57
C TRP A 589 -5.98 -1.47 -13.19
N GLY A 590 -6.27 -0.78 -14.30
CA GLY A 590 -7.57 -0.88 -14.96
C GLY A 590 -7.85 -2.29 -15.47
N GLU A 591 -6.91 -2.87 -16.19
CA GLU A 591 -7.07 -4.19 -16.81
C GLU A 591 -7.07 -5.33 -15.79
N ARG A 592 -6.34 -5.18 -14.69
CA ARG A 592 -6.36 -6.12 -13.58
C ARG A 592 -7.75 -6.26 -12.97
N TYR A 593 -8.43 -5.16 -12.67
CA TYR A 593 -9.65 -5.18 -11.89
C TYR A 593 -10.94 -5.05 -12.71
N ILE A 594 -10.85 -4.58 -13.96
CA ILE A 594 -11.99 -4.45 -14.87
C ILE A 594 -11.91 -5.48 -15.99
N GLY A 595 -10.71 -5.96 -16.30
CA GLY A 595 -10.39 -6.77 -17.49
C GLY A 595 -10.02 -5.90 -18.68
N LEU A 596 -9.56 -6.52 -19.77
CA LEU A 596 -9.20 -5.81 -21.00
C LEU A 596 -10.37 -5.00 -21.54
N LEU A 597 -10.08 -3.86 -22.13
CA LEU A 597 -11.11 -3.05 -22.79
C LEU A 597 -11.65 -3.80 -24.00
N THR A 598 -12.94 -4.11 -23.95
CA THR A 598 -13.68 -4.79 -25.02
C THR A 598 -14.91 -3.99 -25.41
N LYS A 599 -15.37 -4.13 -26.66
CA LYS A 599 -16.57 -3.47 -27.15
C LYS A 599 -17.65 -4.49 -27.46
N ASP A 600 -18.90 -4.16 -27.10
CA ASP A 600 -20.06 -4.93 -27.49
C ASP A 600 -20.45 -4.74 -28.98
N ALA A 601 -21.50 -5.41 -29.43
CA ALA A 601 -22.00 -5.31 -30.81
C ALA A 601 -22.46 -3.90 -31.22
N ASN A 602 -22.74 -3.02 -30.25
CA ASN A 602 -23.15 -1.63 -30.46
C ASN A 602 -21.95 -0.65 -30.40
N GLY A 603 -20.74 -1.16 -30.16
CA GLY A 603 -19.53 -0.38 -30.04
C GLY A 603 -19.30 0.24 -28.66
N LYS A 604 -20.15 -0.06 -27.68
CA LYS A 604 -20.00 0.38 -26.29
C LYS A 604 -18.95 -0.46 -25.57
N ASP A 605 -18.03 0.17 -24.88
CA ASP A 605 -17.00 -0.52 -24.11
C ASP A 605 -17.43 -0.85 -22.67
N ASN A 606 -16.74 -1.83 -22.05
CA ASN A 606 -17.03 -2.32 -20.70
C ASN A 606 -16.61 -1.33 -19.59
N TYR A 607 -15.88 -0.26 -19.90
CA TYR A 607 -15.51 0.80 -18.98
C TYR A 607 -16.52 1.95 -18.96
N GLU A 608 -17.32 2.14 -20.03
CA GLU A 608 -18.14 3.33 -20.24
C GLU A 608 -19.17 3.56 -19.12
N ASP A 609 -19.86 2.50 -18.69
CA ASP A 609 -20.87 2.60 -17.62
C ASP A 609 -20.26 2.86 -16.22
N GLN A 610 -18.95 2.74 -16.11
CA GLN A 610 -18.22 2.95 -14.87
C GLN A 610 -17.73 4.40 -14.72
N ALA A 611 -17.69 5.15 -15.81
CA ALA A 611 -17.18 6.51 -15.86
C ALA A 611 -18.14 7.51 -15.18
N ASN A 612 -17.61 8.27 -14.22
CA ASN A 612 -18.41 9.18 -13.40
C ASN A 612 -19.09 10.31 -14.18
N GLN A 613 -18.43 10.84 -15.23
CA GLN A 613 -18.99 11.91 -16.07
C GLN A 613 -20.33 11.54 -16.70
N ASN A 614 -20.58 10.26 -16.96
CA ASN A 614 -21.84 9.80 -17.56
C ASN A 614 -23.05 9.96 -16.64
N TYR A 615 -22.82 10.12 -15.34
CA TYR A 615 -23.85 10.27 -14.31
C TYR A 615 -23.90 11.66 -13.67
N ALA A 616 -23.04 12.58 -14.07
CA ALA A 616 -22.90 13.92 -13.51
C ALA A 616 -24.24 14.73 -13.47
N LYS A 617 -25.10 14.51 -14.46
CA LYS A 617 -26.46 15.11 -14.52
C LYS A 617 -27.34 14.80 -13.32
N ASN A 618 -27.06 13.75 -12.57
CA ASN A 618 -27.85 13.33 -11.41
C ASN A 618 -27.48 14.07 -10.13
N LEU A 619 -26.43 14.90 -10.11
CA LEU A 619 -26.02 15.64 -8.92
C LEU A 619 -27.16 16.46 -8.33
N LYS A 620 -27.42 16.27 -7.03
CA LYS A 620 -28.42 17.04 -6.25
C LYS A 620 -27.79 17.79 -5.07
N GLY A 621 -26.76 17.20 -4.46
CA GLY A 621 -26.06 17.73 -3.29
C GLY A 621 -24.98 18.74 -3.62
N LYS A 622 -24.17 19.09 -2.63
CA LYS A 622 -23.00 19.97 -2.76
C LYS A 622 -21.75 19.12 -3.04
N LEU A 623 -21.06 19.42 -4.12
CA LEU A 623 -19.85 18.71 -4.54
C LEU A 623 -18.67 19.66 -4.65
N LEU A 624 -17.58 19.34 -3.97
CA LEU A 624 -16.26 19.93 -4.18
C LEU A 624 -15.37 18.90 -4.89
N LEU A 625 -14.85 19.30 -6.05
CA LEU A 625 -13.80 18.60 -6.78
C LEU A 625 -12.47 19.25 -6.47
N ALA A 626 -11.41 18.48 -6.23
CA ALA A 626 -10.07 19.00 -6.03
C ALA A 626 -9.03 18.14 -6.77
N HIS A 627 -8.03 18.77 -7.41
CA HIS A 627 -6.98 18.06 -8.14
C HIS A 627 -5.67 18.85 -8.20
N GLY A 628 -4.52 18.17 -8.17
CA GLY A 628 -3.22 18.75 -8.46
C GLY A 628 -3.01 18.91 -9.97
N THR A 629 -2.53 20.07 -10.44
CA THR A 629 -2.37 20.26 -11.90
C THR A 629 -1.20 19.50 -12.51
N MET A 630 -0.30 18.97 -11.68
CA MET A 630 0.85 18.15 -12.08
C MET A 630 0.75 16.72 -11.49
N ASP A 631 -0.47 16.22 -11.30
CA ASP A 631 -0.72 14.87 -10.83
C ASP A 631 -0.32 13.86 -11.93
N ASP A 632 0.76 13.16 -11.68
CA ASP A 632 1.38 12.17 -12.59
C ASP A 632 0.91 10.74 -12.31
N ASN A 633 0.19 10.53 -11.19
CA ASN A 633 -0.47 9.26 -10.89
C ASN A 633 -1.87 9.24 -11.54
N VAL A 634 -2.78 10.10 -11.07
CA VAL A 634 -4.10 10.25 -11.70
C VAL A 634 -4.11 11.55 -12.51
N PRO A 635 -4.05 11.48 -13.85
CA PRO A 635 -4.01 12.69 -14.67
C PRO A 635 -5.21 13.61 -14.40
N PRO A 636 -5.00 14.94 -14.28
CA PRO A 636 -6.07 15.89 -13.94
C PRO A 636 -7.19 15.96 -15.00
N SER A 637 -6.94 15.42 -16.20
CA SER A 637 -7.96 15.22 -17.23
C SER A 637 -9.16 14.41 -16.71
N ASN A 638 -8.97 13.46 -15.79
CA ASN A 638 -10.04 12.71 -15.16
C ASN A 638 -11.08 13.63 -14.47
N THR A 639 -10.62 14.57 -13.65
CA THR A 639 -11.51 15.55 -13.01
C THR A 639 -12.11 16.52 -14.04
N LEU A 640 -11.36 16.94 -15.07
CA LEU A 640 -11.87 17.85 -16.09
C LEU A 640 -12.99 17.25 -16.95
N LEU A 641 -13.00 15.92 -17.18
CA LEU A 641 -14.15 15.24 -17.82
C LEU A 641 -15.41 15.35 -16.98
N VAL A 642 -15.32 15.22 -15.66
CA VAL A 642 -16.45 15.38 -14.74
C VAL A 642 -16.91 16.84 -14.73
N VAL A 643 -15.98 17.80 -14.70
CA VAL A 643 -16.27 19.26 -14.77
C VAL A 643 -17.04 19.58 -16.06
N ASP A 644 -16.56 19.12 -17.22
CA ASP A 644 -17.22 19.32 -18.52
C ASP A 644 -18.67 18.76 -18.51
N ALA A 645 -18.83 17.54 -17.97
CA ALA A 645 -20.17 16.92 -17.89
C ALA A 645 -21.12 17.68 -16.95
N LEU A 646 -20.64 18.19 -15.81
CA LEU A 646 -21.43 19.01 -14.88
C LEU A 646 -21.84 20.33 -15.52
N ILE A 647 -20.92 21.00 -16.23
CA ILE A 647 -21.23 22.25 -16.99
C ILE A 647 -22.30 21.99 -18.04
N LYS A 648 -22.14 20.94 -18.85
CA LYS A 648 -23.12 20.55 -19.88
C LYS A 648 -24.50 20.22 -19.30
N ALA A 649 -24.52 19.67 -18.08
CA ALA A 649 -25.74 19.34 -17.35
C ALA A 649 -26.32 20.53 -16.56
N ASN A 650 -25.70 21.72 -16.64
CA ASN A 650 -26.05 22.93 -15.89
C ASN A 650 -26.16 22.69 -14.37
N LYS A 651 -25.14 22.03 -13.80
CA LYS A 651 -25.06 21.71 -12.36
C LYS A 651 -24.10 22.66 -11.64
N ASP A 652 -24.50 23.08 -10.44
CA ASP A 652 -23.61 23.84 -9.56
C ASP A 652 -22.66 22.91 -8.81
N PHE A 653 -21.38 23.24 -8.82
CA PHE A 653 -20.32 22.53 -8.08
C PHE A 653 -19.17 23.49 -7.75
N ASP A 654 -18.31 23.08 -6.84
CA ASP A 654 -17.09 23.80 -6.49
C ASP A 654 -15.86 23.05 -7.02
N LEU A 655 -14.80 23.80 -7.40
CA LEU A 655 -13.57 23.25 -7.95
C LEU A 655 -12.36 23.94 -7.33
N ILE A 656 -11.37 23.14 -6.87
CA ILE A 656 -10.05 23.60 -6.46
C ILE A 656 -9.00 22.89 -7.31
N MET A 657 -8.38 23.62 -8.24
CA MET A 657 -7.15 23.16 -8.90
C MET A 657 -5.95 23.68 -8.13
N ILE A 658 -5.04 22.78 -7.71
CA ILE A 658 -3.85 23.13 -6.93
C ILE A 658 -2.66 23.19 -7.89
N PRO A 659 -2.16 24.40 -8.21
CA PRO A 659 -1.10 24.58 -9.21
C PRO A 659 0.18 23.84 -8.81
N ASN A 660 0.77 23.13 -9.76
CA ASN A 660 2.02 22.36 -9.64
C ASN A 660 2.03 21.27 -8.57
N ALA A 661 0.88 20.97 -7.96
CA ALA A 661 0.80 19.87 -7.01
C ALA A 661 0.71 18.53 -7.74
N ARG A 662 1.43 17.53 -7.22
CA ARG A 662 1.33 16.11 -7.57
C ARG A 662 0.16 15.47 -6.82
N HIS A 663 0.02 14.15 -6.91
CA HIS A 663 -1.11 13.39 -6.38
C HIS A 663 -1.42 13.65 -4.89
N GLY A 664 -0.43 13.79 -4.01
CA GLY A 664 -0.60 14.04 -2.58
C GLY A 664 -0.61 15.52 -2.16
N TYR A 665 -0.73 16.46 -3.10
CA TYR A 665 -0.74 17.93 -2.93
C TYR A 665 0.51 18.54 -2.28
N GLY A 666 1.48 17.77 -1.80
CA GLY A 666 2.74 18.25 -1.23
C GLY A 666 2.53 19.31 -0.14
N SER A 667 3.13 20.47 -0.30
CA SER A 667 3.01 21.58 0.66
C SER A 667 1.60 22.17 0.79
N ALA A 668 0.70 21.92 -0.18
CA ALA A 668 -0.69 22.39 -0.14
C ALA A 668 -1.63 21.40 0.58
N SER A 669 -1.16 20.25 1.08
CA SER A 669 -2.01 19.23 1.71
C SER A 669 -2.78 19.77 2.92
N PHE A 670 -2.17 20.58 3.77
CA PHE A 670 -2.86 21.22 4.92
C PHE A 670 -3.85 22.30 4.51
N TYR A 671 -3.57 23.04 3.42
CA TYR A 671 -4.54 23.95 2.84
C TYR A 671 -5.78 23.19 2.36
N MET A 672 -5.60 22.07 1.64
CA MET A 672 -6.72 21.25 1.15
C MET A 672 -7.49 20.61 2.31
N MET A 673 -6.82 20.11 3.33
CA MET A 673 -7.44 19.58 4.54
C MET A 673 -8.35 20.63 5.22
N ARG A 674 -7.85 21.85 5.40
CA ARG A 674 -8.65 22.96 5.95
C ARG A 674 -9.85 23.27 5.06
N ARG A 675 -9.69 23.30 3.72
CA ARG A 675 -10.79 23.53 2.78
C ARG A 675 -11.86 22.43 2.87
N ARG A 676 -11.47 21.19 3.14
CA ARG A 676 -12.38 20.07 3.43
C ARG A 676 -13.19 20.34 4.70
N TRP A 677 -12.55 20.78 5.77
CA TRP A 677 -13.23 21.15 7.02
C TRP A 677 -14.24 22.27 6.79
N ASP A 678 -13.82 23.35 6.13
CA ASP A 678 -14.68 24.48 5.79
C ASP A 678 -15.91 24.02 5.00
N TYR A 679 -15.71 23.14 4.02
CA TYR A 679 -16.78 22.69 3.14
C TYR A 679 -17.83 21.86 3.89
N PHE A 680 -17.42 20.96 4.75
CA PHE A 680 -18.34 20.19 5.59
C PHE A 680 -19.02 21.07 6.65
N VAL A 681 -18.28 21.95 7.31
CA VAL A 681 -18.84 22.88 8.30
C VAL A 681 -19.92 23.74 7.67
N LYS A 682 -19.67 24.29 6.49
CA LYS A 682 -20.62 25.15 5.79
C LYS A 682 -21.83 24.38 5.27
N ASN A 683 -21.60 23.32 4.51
CA ASN A 683 -22.62 22.68 3.69
C ASN A 683 -23.34 21.51 4.38
N LEU A 684 -22.73 20.88 5.38
CA LEU A 684 -23.33 19.73 6.08
C LEU A 684 -23.74 20.08 7.51
N LEU A 685 -22.95 20.88 8.24
CA LEU A 685 -23.30 21.35 9.57
C LEU A 685 -24.18 22.61 9.54
N GLY A 686 -24.11 23.40 8.47
CA GLY A 686 -24.87 24.66 8.33
C GLY A 686 -24.32 25.81 9.17
N ALA A 687 -23.00 25.81 9.43
CA ALA A 687 -22.32 26.83 10.21
C ALA A 687 -21.24 27.53 9.36
N GLU A 688 -20.96 28.81 9.65
CA GLU A 688 -19.87 29.50 8.97
C GLU A 688 -18.52 29.06 9.57
N PRO A 689 -17.54 28.65 8.72
CA PRO A 689 -16.18 28.35 9.17
C PRO A 689 -15.43 29.62 9.57
N PRO A 690 -14.38 29.55 10.40
CA PRO A 690 -13.54 30.71 10.70
C PRO A 690 -12.80 31.17 9.43
N ASN A 691 -12.73 32.49 9.23
CA ASN A 691 -12.12 33.05 8.04
C ASN A 691 -10.62 32.75 8.02
N GLN A 692 -10.14 32.15 6.92
CA GLN A 692 -8.71 31.94 6.60
C GLN A 692 -7.92 31.24 7.72
N TYR A 693 -8.55 30.29 8.43
CA TYR A 693 -7.82 29.49 9.43
C TYR A 693 -6.64 28.77 8.78
N GLU A 694 -5.49 28.77 9.44
CA GLU A 694 -4.27 28.15 8.95
C GLU A 694 -3.87 26.98 9.85
N LEU A 695 -3.84 25.77 9.31
CA LEU A 695 -3.27 24.60 9.97
C LEU A 695 -1.75 24.75 10.05
N LYS A 696 -1.18 24.63 11.27
CA LYS A 696 0.24 24.90 11.54
C LYS A 696 0.95 23.67 12.09
N PRO A 697 1.40 22.75 11.19
CA PRO A 697 2.12 21.57 11.65
C PRO A 697 3.40 21.97 12.41
N LYS A 698 3.60 21.30 13.55
CA LYS A 698 4.78 21.50 14.38
C LYS A 698 5.60 20.21 14.43
N PRO A 699 6.92 20.29 14.29
CA PRO A 699 7.77 19.12 14.48
C PRO A 699 7.68 18.62 15.93
N ASP A 700 7.81 17.29 16.12
CA ASP A 700 7.90 16.73 17.47
C ASP A 700 9.19 17.24 18.15
N PRO A 701 9.09 17.97 19.27
CA PRO A 701 10.26 18.55 19.93
C PRO A 701 11.25 17.49 20.42
N ARG A 702 10.80 16.26 20.67
CA ARG A 702 11.64 15.14 21.10
C ARG A 702 12.53 14.62 19.96
N MET A 703 12.16 14.89 18.71
CA MET A 703 12.93 14.51 17.51
C MET A 703 14.00 15.56 17.17
N THR A 704 13.81 16.81 17.59
CA THR A 704 14.75 17.91 17.34
C THR A 704 15.86 18.00 18.39
N ALA A 705 15.64 17.51 19.61
CA ALA A 705 16.63 17.49 20.70
C ALA A 705 17.79 16.47 20.51
N ALA A 706 17.73 15.66 19.45
CA ALA A 706 18.70 14.59 19.17
C ALA A 706 19.66 14.92 18.00
N ARG A 707 19.76 16.21 17.59
CA ARG A 707 20.75 16.68 16.59
C ARG A 707 21.93 17.38 17.25
#